data_f56cd28d43dbb50563c1123bff0d6dce
#
_entry.id   f56cd28d43dbb50563c1123bff0d6dce
#
_cell.length_a   1.000
_cell.length_b   1.000
_cell.length_c   1.000
_cell.angle_alpha   90.00
_cell.angle_beta   90.00
_cell.angle_gamma   90.00
#
_symmetry.space_group_name_H-M   'P 1'
#
loop_
_entity.id
_entity.type
_entity.pdbx_description
1 polymer ?
#
loop_
_entity_poly.entity_id
_entity_poly.type
_entity_poly.pdbx_seq_one_letter_code
_entity_poly.pdbx_strand_id
1 'polypeptide(L)'
;MNPFSKDYLEFWKDEKRLCIDGEWVDGKYMPGVLYFFLNYWTIQLNKTQTSKVKTLGQPFLRDLEWERAYYTIEARGFSGFEDDEEVTCHRGAAGTYDPDEWNVLPPECFKKNGDIKRYVPAREHLFKIHSRNLGTALFQNEARNVIDIEARGGGKSFWMSVTVAHNFVFDGATNYEEYLEDRFSSETMVGAIDSFYSATLLTKVQLGLNNLRGEMMYAGATHPSPLSKAYSGSWTSGKHILAEVDVKIGGNWEKRGSRSTIFHRSFKDNAYAGNGPRPGWTTLEEIGFFSNLIDVLGQLKETTADGAVKFGSIWMSGTGGDMIGGATEAAKEVFYNPEKYECISFTDEYEDSPFEIGMFMPAWKTLNQYKDDNGITVPEPAKAFLEKAREKAKRGSDKKAHNDELQQRPVVPSEAFLLTTGNIFPIGDLIEHLAWLETSTDGDVIGQNGEMVPDVEAEGDGEHFKFKPYHKKTDPVPCDYPVKKGEDHTGCIQIWEHPDPNSQYGWYVAGDDPYDLDEAPNSSSLGSLILMKRATIGAGNHDKIVAEYTARPEFAKDYYEQARRLLIYYGALCLYENEKIGIKTYFEQKHSLYLLAYTPTILKANQSTKVNRTYGQNMSKTTTKDGRTTGVKAELEVFLRDWLRESVGDGKTNLHNIYSKPIIKELISYNDVGNYDRVIALMLAVLQREQMFNIAVEEKVEIERDEFFSRPLFNSSRTNFNI
;
A
#
# COMPACT_ATOMS: atom_id res chain seq x y z
N MET A 1 22.86 1.68 -47.52
CA MET A 1 23.95 0.68 -47.35
C MET A 1 23.51 -0.64 -47.94
N ASN A 2 24.40 -1.42 -48.55
CA ASN A 2 24.03 -2.75 -49.09
C ASN A 2 23.82 -3.72 -47.92
N PRO A 3 22.64 -4.36 -47.71
CA PRO A 3 22.38 -5.26 -46.60
C PRO A 3 23.23 -6.54 -46.62
N PHE A 4 23.94 -6.81 -47.70
CA PHE A 4 24.83 -7.96 -47.84
C PHE A 4 26.32 -7.55 -47.80
N SER A 5 26.64 -6.26 -47.55
CA SER A 5 28.01 -5.80 -47.42
C SER A 5 28.58 -6.08 -46.00
N LYS A 6 29.91 -6.18 -45.93
CA LYS A 6 30.61 -6.33 -44.66
C LYS A 6 30.37 -5.13 -43.74
N ASP A 7 30.39 -3.93 -44.29
CA ASP A 7 30.18 -2.68 -43.54
C ASP A 7 28.77 -2.62 -42.91
N TYR A 8 27.76 -3.17 -43.60
CA TYR A 8 26.41 -3.28 -43.06
C TYR A 8 26.33 -4.26 -41.88
N LEU A 9 27.01 -5.41 -42.00
CA LEU A 9 27.06 -6.41 -40.94
C LEU A 9 27.82 -5.91 -39.69
N GLU A 10 28.95 -5.20 -39.92
CA GLU A 10 29.73 -4.58 -38.83
C GLU A 10 28.91 -3.49 -38.12
N PHE A 11 28.27 -2.60 -38.87
CA PHE A 11 27.40 -1.57 -38.33
C PHE A 11 26.32 -2.19 -37.39
N TRP A 12 25.60 -3.20 -37.87
CA TRP A 12 24.55 -3.79 -37.05
C TRP A 12 25.06 -4.66 -35.89
N LYS A 13 26.27 -5.14 -35.98
CA LYS A 13 26.95 -5.77 -34.85
C LYS A 13 27.23 -4.74 -33.75
N ASP A 14 27.73 -3.57 -34.10
CA ASP A 14 27.97 -2.50 -33.15
C ASP A 14 26.65 -1.95 -32.56
N GLU A 15 25.62 -1.76 -33.38
CA GLU A 15 24.32 -1.30 -32.93
C GLU A 15 23.67 -2.28 -31.93
N LYS A 16 23.80 -3.58 -32.15
CA LYS A 16 23.34 -4.59 -31.18
C LYS A 16 24.10 -4.51 -29.88
N ARG A 17 25.43 -4.32 -29.93
CA ARG A 17 26.25 -4.11 -28.77
C ARG A 17 25.80 -2.87 -28.00
N LEU A 18 25.56 -1.76 -28.67
CA LEU A 18 25.05 -0.53 -28.04
C LEU A 18 23.66 -0.69 -27.44
N CYS A 19 22.80 -1.49 -28.05
CA CYS A 19 21.49 -1.81 -27.51
C CYS A 19 21.54 -2.69 -26.24
N ILE A 20 22.62 -3.44 -26.03
CA ILE A 20 22.77 -4.35 -24.88
C ILE A 20 23.63 -3.70 -23.80
N ASP A 21 24.87 -3.35 -24.16
CA ASP A 21 25.88 -2.82 -23.23
C ASP A 21 25.68 -1.32 -22.95
N GLY A 22 25.06 -0.57 -23.87
CA GLY A 22 24.99 0.89 -23.79
C GLY A 22 26.26 1.59 -24.30
N GLU A 23 26.32 2.89 -24.06
CA GLU A 23 27.47 3.72 -24.46
C GLU A 23 27.62 4.95 -23.56
N TRP A 24 28.79 5.60 -23.68
CA TRP A 24 29.05 6.90 -23.09
C TRP A 24 28.78 8.02 -24.08
N VAL A 25 27.84 8.89 -23.75
CA VAL A 25 27.49 10.08 -24.57
C VAL A 25 27.77 11.30 -23.72
N ASP A 26 28.69 12.16 -24.19
CA ASP A 26 29.07 13.39 -23.47
C ASP A 26 29.42 13.20 -22.01
N GLY A 27 30.14 12.12 -21.68
CA GLY A 27 30.55 11.79 -20.33
C GLY A 27 29.47 11.15 -19.47
N LYS A 28 28.27 10.93 -19.99
CA LYS A 28 27.15 10.25 -19.32
C LYS A 28 26.93 8.87 -19.91
N TYR A 29 26.85 7.86 -19.04
CA TYR A 29 26.57 6.50 -19.49
C TYR A 29 25.09 6.33 -19.83
N MET A 30 24.82 5.96 -21.08
CA MET A 30 23.49 5.61 -21.58
C MET A 30 23.32 4.09 -21.56
N PRO A 31 22.49 3.53 -20.67
CA PRO A 31 22.23 2.08 -20.63
C PRO A 31 21.66 1.55 -21.94
N GLY A 32 22.01 0.31 -22.29
CA GLY A 32 21.61 -0.30 -23.57
C GLY A 32 20.10 -0.34 -23.80
N VAL A 33 19.31 -0.60 -22.75
CA VAL A 33 17.85 -0.55 -22.83
C VAL A 33 17.32 0.87 -23.17
N LEU A 34 18.00 1.93 -22.67
CA LEU A 34 17.66 3.32 -22.99
C LEU A 34 18.07 3.65 -24.41
N TYR A 35 19.29 3.23 -24.83
CA TYR A 35 19.74 3.36 -26.21
C TYR A 35 18.76 2.72 -27.20
N PHE A 36 18.34 1.47 -26.91
CA PHE A 36 17.34 0.75 -27.70
C PHE A 36 15.99 1.48 -27.73
N PHE A 37 15.52 1.98 -26.59
CA PHE A 37 14.27 2.73 -26.48
C PHE A 37 14.28 3.96 -27.37
N LEU A 38 15.31 4.78 -27.28
CA LEU A 38 15.39 6.04 -28.00
C LEU A 38 15.64 5.85 -29.52
N ASN A 39 16.48 4.88 -29.90
CA ASN A 39 16.89 4.72 -31.27
C ASN A 39 16.01 3.78 -32.08
N TYR A 40 15.45 2.74 -31.47
CA TYR A 40 14.76 1.67 -32.23
C TYR A 40 13.31 1.44 -31.83
N TRP A 41 12.92 1.83 -30.65
CA TRP A 41 11.55 1.61 -30.18
C TRP A 41 10.57 2.61 -30.76
N THR A 42 9.36 2.16 -31.06
CA THR A 42 8.26 3.02 -31.53
C THR A 42 7.14 3.03 -30.52
N ILE A 43 6.69 4.22 -30.14
CA ILE A 43 5.58 4.43 -29.24
C ILE A 43 4.43 5.20 -29.90
N GLN A 44 3.29 5.17 -29.22
CA GLN A 44 2.12 5.94 -29.63
C GLN A 44 2.12 7.30 -28.93
N LEU A 45 2.19 8.37 -29.75
CA LEU A 45 2.22 9.75 -29.29
C LEU A 45 0.93 10.48 -29.68
N ASN A 46 0.56 11.51 -28.94
CA ASN A 46 -0.45 12.46 -29.41
C ASN A 46 0.15 13.33 -30.52
N LYS A 47 -0.58 13.53 -31.61
CA LYS A 47 -0.12 14.35 -32.76
C LYS A 47 0.24 15.79 -32.35
N THR A 48 -0.49 16.35 -31.40
CA THR A 48 -0.19 17.60 -30.68
C THR A 48 -0.62 17.45 -29.22
N GLN A 49 -0.18 18.34 -28.34
CA GLN A 49 -0.56 18.29 -26.92
C GLN A 49 -2.10 18.31 -26.69
N THR A 50 -2.84 18.91 -27.58
CA THR A 50 -4.31 19.02 -27.51
C THR A 50 -5.03 18.06 -28.45
N SER A 51 -4.30 17.28 -29.27
CA SER A 51 -4.90 16.39 -30.26
C SER A 51 -5.39 15.10 -29.64
N LYS A 52 -6.60 14.67 -30.02
CA LYS A 52 -7.10 13.30 -29.75
C LYS A 52 -6.53 12.28 -30.75
N VAL A 53 -5.88 12.74 -31.83
CA VAL A 53 -5.29 11.87 -32.86
C VAL A 53 -3.93 11.39 -32.37
N LYS A 54 -3.73 10.08 -32.38
CA LYS A 54 -2.47 9.44 -32.04
C LYS A 54 -1.67 9.14 -33.31
N THR A 55 -0.36 9.26 -33.19
CA THR A 55 0.60 8.91 -34.24
C THR A 55 1.65 7.96 -33.68
N LEU A 56 2.28 7.20 -34.54
CA LEU A 56 3.48 6.44 -34.18
C LEU A 56 4.69 7.37 -34.27
N GLY A 57 5.57 7.27 -33.29
CA GLY A 57 6.76 8.12 -33.24
C GLY A 57 7.84 7.60 -32.32
N GLN A 58 8.95 8.31 -32.37
CA GLN A 58 10.11 8.05 -31.51
C GLN A 58 9.85 8.57 -30.13
N PRO A 59 10.25 7.84 -29.05
CA PRO A 59 10.23 8.36 -27.70
C PRO A 59 11.13 9.60 -27.55
N PHE A 60 10.81 10.42 -26.54
CA PHE A 60 11.67 11.53 -26.15
C PHE A 60 12.51 11.11 -24.96
N LEU A 61 13.75 11.57 -24.92
CA LEU A 61 14.60 11.43 -23.73
C LEU A 61 14.13 12.42 -22.66
N ARG A 62 13.91 11.91 -21.45
CA ARG A 62 13.58 12.72 -20.27
C ARG A 62 14.35 12.16 -19.06
N ASP A 63 14.41 12.94 -18.00
CA ASP A 63 14.99 12.50 -16.72
C ASP A 63 14.35 11.20 -16.21
N LEU A 64 13.05 11.01 -16.40
CA LEU A 64 12.32 9.78 -16.03
C LEU A 64 12.89 8.53 -16.73
N GLU A 65 13.20 8.60 -18.02
CA GLU A 65 13.77 7.46 -18.76
C GLU A 65 15.19 7.15 -18.29
N TRP A 66 15.97 8.16 -17.92
CA TRP A 66 17.27 7.94 -17.29
C TRP A 66 17.14 7.15 -15.99
N GLU A 67 16.32 7.62 -15.08
CA GLU A 67 16.12 6.96 -13.80
C GLU A 67 15.67 5.52 -14.00
N ARG A 68 14.60 5.27 -14.77
CA ARG A 68 14.11 3.92 -15.05
C ARG A 68 15.16 3.01 -15.68
N ALA A 69 16.01 3.55 -16.56
CA ALA A 69 17.05 2.77 -17.20
C ALA A 69 18.08 2.26 -16.19
N TYR A 70 18.50 3.10 -15.26
CA TYR A 70 19.43 2.70 -14.21
C TYR A 70 18.81 1.68 -13.25
N TYR A 71 17.55 1.87 -12.84
CA TYR A 71 16.83 0.87 -12.06
C TYR A 71 16.69 -0.47 -12.79
N THR A 72 16.49 -0.41 -14.11
CA THR A 72 16.40 -1.64 -14.93
C THR A 72 17.73 -2.41 -14.94
N ILE A 73 18.86 -1.72 -15.06
CA ILE A 73 20.17 -2.37 -15.02
C ILE A 73 20.39 -3.01 -13.65
N GLU A 74 20.13 -2.26 -12.59
CA GLU A 74 20.29 -2.76 -11.22
C GLU A 74 19.39 -3.96 -10.94
N ALA A 75 18.14 -3.89 -11.38
CA ALA A 75 17.19 -4.98 -11.19
C ALA A 75 17.65 -6.27 -11.86
N ARG A 76 18.19 -6.18 -13.08
CA ARG A 76 18.66 -7.36 -13.84
C ARG A 76 19.88 -8.05 -13.25
N GLY A 77 20.59 -7.40 -12.36
CA GLY A 77 21.91 -7.88 -11.96
C GLY A 77 22.93 -7.73 -13.09
N PHE A 78 24.16 -7.44 -12.72
CA PHE A 78 25.27 -7.50 -13.66
C PHE A 78 25.95 -8.86 -13.48
N SER A 79 25.47 -9.87 -14.19
CA SER A 79 26.17 -11.15 -14.24
C SER A 79 27.48 -11.00 -15.03
N GLY A 80 28.58 -11.52 -14.51
CA GLY A 80 29.85 -11.56 -15.20
C GLY A 80 30.88 -10.50 -14.79
N PHE A 81 30.61 -9.68 -13.76
CA PHE A 81 31.64 -8.85 -13.14
C PHE A 81 32.31 -9.60 -11.99
N GLU A 82 33.04 -10.61 -12.31
CA GLU A 82 34.13 -11.04 -11.48
C GLU A 82 35.18 -9.92 -11.41
N ASP A 83 35.97 -9.86 -10.33
CA ASP A 83 36.97 -8.84 -10.04
C ASP A 83 37.98 -8.66 -11.18
N ASP A 84 37.53 -8.11 -12.30
CA ASP A 84 38.38 -7.70 -13.40
C ASP A 84 39.01 -6.35 -13.04
N GLU A 85 40.33 -6.21 -13.13
CA GLU A 85 41.05 -4.95 -12.87
C GLU A 85 40.51 -3.79 -13.71
N GLU A 86 39.91 -4.07 -14.87
CA GLU A 86 39.32 -3.05 -15.74
C GLU A 86 37.99 -2.50 -15.20
N VAL A 87 37.29 -3.23 -14.34
CA VAL A 87 36.02 -2.81 -13.71
C VAL A 87 36.26 -2.06 -12.39
N THR A 88 37.39 -2.33 -11.72
CA THR A 88 37.73 -1.71 -10.43
C THR A 88 38.05 -0.22 -10.55
N CYS A 89 38.30 0.33 -11.74
CA CYS A 89 38.57 1.77 -11.90
C CYS A 89 37.44 2.67 -11.35
N HIS A 90 36.23 2.18 -11.22
CA HIS A 90 35.12 2.92 -10.64
C HIS A 90 34.86 2.66 -9.16
N ARG A 91 35.24 1.49 -8.64
CA ARG A 91 35.09 1.18 -7.21
C ARG A 91 35.94 2.10 -6.33
N GLY A 92 37.12 2.49 -6.79
CA GLY A 92 38.00 3.40 -6.08
C GLY A 92 37.54 4.87 -6.09
N ALA A 93 36.79 5.29 -7.10
CA ALA A 93 36.33 6.65 -7.27
C ALA A 93 35.06 6.96 -6.43
N ALA A 94 34.32 5.94 -6.00
CA ALA A 94 33.04 6.08 -5.34
C ALA A 94 33.10 6.89 -4.01
N GLY A 95 34.23 6.96 -3.33
CA GLY A 95 34.44 7.75 -2.12
C GLY A 95 34.90 9.19 -2.31
N THR A 96 35.33 9.54 -3.52
CA THR A 96 35.95 10.85 -3.82
C THR A 96 35.18 11.67 -4.87
N TYR A 97 34.05 11.15 -5.30
CA TYR A 97 33.32 11.69 -6.43
C TYR A 97 32.31 12.76 -5.99
N ASP A 98 32.44 13.95 -6.58
CA ASP A 98 31.41 14.97 -6.44
C ASP A 98 30.19 14.55 -7.30
N PRO A 99 28.97 14.45 -6.72
CA PRO A 99 27.78 14.13 -7.48
C PRO A 99 27.51 15.07 -8.67
N ASP A 100 28.01 16.30 -8.60
CA ASP A 100 27.85 17.28 -9.66
C ASP A 100 28.88 17.10 -10.81
N GLU A 101 29.95 16.30 -10.62
CA GLU A 101 30.98 15.97 -11.63
C GLU A 101 30.82 14.56 -12.25
N TRP A 102 29.80 13.84 -11.92
CA TRP A 102 29.60 12.45 -12.31
C TRP A 102 29.47 12.18 -13.83
N ASN A 103 29.30 13.22 -14.61
CA ASN A 103 29.23 13.12 -16.07
C ASN A 103 30.60 12.91 -16.72
N VAL A 104 31.69 13.02 -15.97
CA VAL A 104 33.05 12.90 -16.46
C VAL A 104 33.67 11.59 -16.00
N LEU A 105 34.16 10.78 -16.96
CA LEU A 105 34.89 9.57 -16.63
C LEU A 105 36.19 9.90 -15.90
N PRO A 106 36.50 9.24 -14.74
CA PRO A 106 37.75 9.40 -14.08
C PRO A 106 38.95 9.03 -14.98
N PRO A 107 40.12 9.67 -14.80
CA PRO A 107 41.32 9.41 -15.63
C PRO A 107 41.75 7.95 -15.65
N GLU A 108 41.48 7.17 -14.55
CA GLU A 108 41.77 5.77 -14.43
C GLU A 108 40.99 4.88 -15.42
N CYS A 109 39.90 5.38 -15.94
CA CYS A 109 39.07 4.67 -16.92
C CYS A 109 39.66 4.69 -18.35
N PHE A 110 40.75 5.42 -18.57
CA PHE A 110 41.39 5.47 -19.87
C PHE A 110 42.61 4.57 -19.92
N LYS A 111 42.80 3.91 -21.06
CA LYS A 111 44.06 3.25 -21.40
C LYS A 111 45.13 4.30 -21.66
N LYS A 112 46.40 3.89 -21.57
CA LYS A 112 47.54 4.78 -21.83
C LYS A 112 47.53 5.44 -23.24
N ASN A 113 46.81 4.85 -24.19
CA ASN A 113 46.59 5.38 -25.53
C ASN A 113 45.40 6.33 -25.64
N GLY A 114 44.70 6.60 -24.56
CA GLY A 114 43.51 7.47 -24.55
C GLY A 114 42.17 6.76 -24.79
N ASP A 115 42.19 5.46 -25.15
CA ASP A 115 40.96 4.69 -25.30
C ASP A 115 40.33 4.41 -23.93
N ILE A 116 38.99 4.35 -23.88
CA ILE A 116 38.27 3.94 -22.70
C ILE A 116 38.54 2.44 -22.48
N LYS A 117 38.91 2.08 -21.27
CA LYS A 117 38.98 0.67 -20.86
C LYS A 117 37.58 0.07 -21.01
N ARG A 118 37.52 -1.23 -21.26
CA ARG A 118 36.25 -1.94 -21.21
C ARG A 118 35.59 -1.61 -19.87
N TYR A 119 34.45 -0.95 -19.95
CA TYR A 119 33.83 -0.34 -18.79
C TYR A 119 32.39 -0.78 -18.65
N VAL A 120 32.09 -1.26 -17.48
CA VAL A 120 30.72 -1.34 -16.99
C VAL A 120 30.67 -0.54 -15.69
N PRO A 121 29.78 0.42 -15.58
CA PRO A 121 29.67 1.24 -14.39
C PRO A 121 29.39 0.35 -13.18
N ALA A 122 30.15 0.55 -12.09
CA ALA A 122 29.78 -0.05 -10.83
C ALA A 122 28.36 0.43 -10.43
N ARG A 123 27.53 -0.49 -9.97
CA ARG A 123 26.15 -0.19 -9.54
C ARG A 123 26.09 0.99 -8.60
N GLU A 124 26.97 1.02 -7.60
CA GLU A 124 27.11 2.11 -6.65
C GLU A 124 27.26 3.47 -7.31
N HIS A 125 28.05 3.54 -8.38
CA HIS A 125 28.28 4.77 -9.12
C HIS A 125 27.01 5.20 -9.86
N LEU A 126 26.34 4.27 -10.52
CA LEU A 126 25.11 4.56 -11.25
C LEU A 126 24.02 5.13 -10.34
N PHE A 127 23.93 4.63 -9.13
CA PHE A 127 22.92 5.06 -8.19
C PHE A 127 23.24 6.35 -7.45
N LYS A 128 24.50 6.60 -7.09
CA LYS A 128 24.94 7.92 -6.57
C LYS A 128 24.64 9.06 -7.54
N ILE A 129 24.57 8.73 -8.81
CA ILE A 129 24.27 9.67 -9.88
C ILE A 129 22.78 10.08 -9.89
N HIS A 130 21.88 9.16 -9.60
CA HIS A 130 20.44 9.38 -9.73
C HIS A 130 19.68 9.54 -8.45
N SER A 131 20.15 8.90 -7.40
CA SER A 131 19.58 8.98 -6.08
C SER A 131 20.71 9.34 -5.13
N ARG A 132 20.74 10.56 -4.68
CA ARG A 132 21.71 11.04 -3.69
C ARG A 132 21.70 10.25 -2.39
N ASN A 133 20.76 9.34 -2.22
CA ASN A 133 20.43 8.67 -0.98
C ASN A 133 20.24 7.17 -1.10
N LEU A 134 21.12 6.47 -1.80
CA LEU A 134 21.15 5.02 -1.68
C LEU A 134 21.69 4.61 -0.32
N GLY A 135 20.79 4.12 0.54
CA GLY A 135 21.08 3.76 1.90
C GLY A 135 22.04 2.58 2.04
N THR A 136 22.01 1.58 1.18
CA THR A 136 22.85 0.38 1.29
C THR A 136 23.53 0.04 -0.03
N ALA A 137 24.80 -0.31 0.06
CA ALA A 137 25.61 -0.78 -1.07
C ALA A 137 24.99 -2.06 -1.66
N LEU A 138 24.36 -1.93 -2.80
CA LEU A 138 23.67 -3.01 -3.48
C LEU A 138 24.62 -3.71 -4.46
N PHE A 139 25.75 -4.20 -3.97
CA PHE A 139 26.71 -4.92 -4.75
C PHE A 139 26.51 -6.41 -4.66
N GLN A 140 25.43 -6.88 -5.25
CA GLN A 140 25.27 -8.30 -5.46
C GLN A 140 25.01 -8.48 -6.95
N ASN A 141 25.73 -9.37 -7.59
CA ASN A 141 25.48 -9.81 -8.97
C ASN A 141 24.17 -10.62 -9.06
N GLU A 142 23.20 -10.30 -8.21
CA GLU A 142 21.92 -10.96 -8.12
C GLU A 142 20.82 -10.06 -8.65
N ALA A 143 19.84 -10.66 -9.30
CA ALA A 143 18.66 -9.95 -9.73
C ALA A 143 17.86 -9.45 -8.52
N ARG A 144 17.23 -8.27 -8.67
CA ARG A 144 16.37 -7.68 -7.64
C ARG A 144 15.02 -7.28 -8.23
N ASN A 145 14.06 -7.13 -7.36
CA ASN A 145 12.75 -6.61 -7.72
C ASN A 145 12.76 -5.07 -7.69
N VAL A 146 11.79 -4.47 -8.37
CA VAL A 146 11.49 -3.04 -8.29
C VAL A 146 10.02 -2.87 -8.00
N ILE A 147 9.69 -2.07 -7.01
CA ILE A 147 8.37 -1.52 -6.86
C ILE A 147 8.39 -0.05 -7.24
N ASP A 148 7.56 0.31 -8.21
CA ASP A 148 7.56 1.59 -8.90
C ASP A 148 6.18 2.25 -8.76
N ILE A 149 6.10 3.28 -7.93
CA ILE A 149 4.89 4.08 -7.73
C ILE A 149 5.08 5.42 -8.42
N GLU A 150 4.29 5.64 -9.45
CA GLU A 150 4.39 6.82 -10.29
C GLU A 150 3.06 7.58 -10.41
N ALA A 151 3.15 8.89 -10.57
CA ALA A 151 2.03 9.69 -11.02
C ALA A 151 1.58 9.31 -12.43
N ARG A 152 0.29 9.52 -12.73
CA ARG A 152 -0.23 9.29 -14.08
C ARG A 152 0.43 10.20 -15.11
N GLY A 153 0.65 9.67 -16.32
CA GLY A 153 1.21 10.41 -17.45
C GLY A 153 2.72 10.32 -17.61
N GLY A 154 3.43 9.66 -16.67
CA GLY A 154 4.88 9.47 -16.73
C GLY A 154 5.37 8.56 -17.86
N GLY A 155 4.49 7.76 -18.48
CA GLY A 155 4.87 6.87 -19.58
C GLY A 155 5.36 5.49 -19.13
N LYS A 156 5.13 5.11 -17.86
CA LYS A 156 5.56 3.84 -17.26
C LYS A 156 5.27 2.61 -18.14
N SER A 157 4.05 2.48 -18.65
CA SER A 157 3.67 1.31 -19.46
C SER A 157 4.43 1.27 -20.82
N PHE A 158 4.92 2.39 -21.36
CA PHE A 158 5.83 2.36 -22.51
C PHE A 158 7.20 1.85 -22.11
N TRP A 159 7.69 2.28 -20.92
CA TRP A 159 8.95 1.76 -20.40
C TRP A 159 8.86 0.26 -20.12
N MET A 160 7.82 -0.21 -19.45
CA MET A 160 7.61 -1.65 -19.24
C MET A 160 7.52 -2.41 -20.57
N SER A 161 6.88 -1.84 -21.59
CA SER A 161 6.79 -2.49 -22.91
C SER A 161 8.15 -2.65 -23.58
N VAL A 162 9.03 -1.68 -23.46
CA VAL A 162 10.38 -1.78 -24.04
C VAL A 162 11.27 -2.74 -23.26
N THR A 163 11.16 -2.80 -21.93
CA THR A 163 11.95 -3.77 -21.13
C THR A 163 11.58 -5.21 -21.45
N VAL A 164 10.28 -5.49 -21.62
CA VAL A 164 9.76 -6.80 -22.08
C VAL A 164 10.31 -7.12 -23.48
N ALA A 165 10.22 -6.17 -24.40
CA ALA A 165 10.70 -6.36 -25.77
C ALA A 165 12.22 -6.51 -25.85
N HIS A 166 12.98 -5.72 -25.08
CA HIS A 166 14.43 -5.80 -25.00
C HIS A 166 14.86 -7.19 -24.53
N ASN A 167 14.25 -7.70 -23.46
CA ASN A 167 14.53 -9.04 -22.96
C ASN A 167 14.24 -10.12 -24.02
N PHE A 168 13.18 -9.95 -24.81
CA PHE A 168 12.82 -10.89 -25.89
C PHE A 168 13.76 -10.76 -27.09
N VAL A 169 14.08 -9.54 -27.55
CA VAL A 169 14.91 -9.29 -28.76
C VAL A 169 16.34 -9.76 -28.55
N PHE A 170 16.89 -9.53 -27.38
CA PHE A 170 18.27 -9.87 -27.03
C PHE A 170 18.41 -11.13 -26.18
N ASP A 171 17.37 -11.98 -26.16
CA ASP A 171 17.37 -13.31 -25.54
C ASP A 171 17.73 -13.29 -24.01
N GLY A 172 17.46 -12.16 -23.35
CA GLY A 172 17.75 -12.01 -21.92
C GLY A 172 19.17 -11.63 -21.58
N ALA A 173 20.04 -11.49 -22.58
CA ALA A 173 21.44 -11.12 -22.36
C ALA A 173 21.56 -9.79 -21.60
N THR A 174 22.43 -9.75 -20.60
CA THR A 174 22.73 -8.57 -19.80
C THR A 174 23.98 -7.84 -20.31
N ASN A 175 24.79 -8.52 -21.10
CA ASN A 175 25.95 -7.97 -21.81
C ASN A 175 26.10 -8.59 -23.19
N TYR A 176 26.87 -7.94 -24.08
CA TYR A 176 27.01 -8.36 -25.46
C TYR A 176 27.79 -9.67 -25.63
N GLU A 177 28.68 -10.01 -24.72
CA GLU A 177 29.42 -11.28 -24.76
C GLU A 177 28.50 -12.47 -24.54
N GLU A 178 27.62 -12.38 -23.54
CA GLU A 178 26.55 -13.38 -23.34
C GLU A 178 25.70 -13.55 -24.58
N TYR A 179 25.33 -12.45 -25.23
CA TYR A 179 24.52 -12.48 -26.46
C TYR A 179 25.20 -13.21 -27.62
N LEU A 180 26.52 -13.20 -27.67
CA LEU A 180 27.29 -13.91 -28.69
C LEU A 180 27.42 -15.43 -28.44
N GLU A 181 27.14 -15.88 -27.23
CA GLU A 181 27.10 -17.29 -26.88
C GLU A 181 25.84 -17.91 -27.51
N ASP A 182 26.01 -18.68 -28.56
CA ASP A 182 25.03 -19.20 -29.55
C ASP A 182 23.79 -19.96 -29.04
N ARG A 183 23.33 -19.81 -27.80
CA ARG A 183 22.24 -20.64 -27.23
C ARG A 183 21.34 -19.99 -26.21
N PHE A 184 21.29 -18.68 -26.18
CA PHE A 184 20.45 -17.98 -25.23
C PHE A 184 18.98 -18.02 -25.63
N SER A 185 18.12 -18.36 -24.65
CA SER A 185 16.68 -18.13 -24.74
C SER A 185 16.22 -17.55 -23.43
N SER A 186 15.30 -16.61 -23.45
CA SER A 186 14.72 -15.99 -22.28
C SER A 186 13.23 -16.23 -22.15
N GLU A 187 12.76 -16.33 -20.92
CA GLU A 187 11.35 -16.29 -20.60
C GLU A 187 11.02 -14.90 -20.02
N THR A 188 9.96 -14.29 -20.54
CA THR A 188 9.47 -13.00 -20.08
C THR A 188 8.00 -13.09 -19.73
N MET A 189 7.62 -12.67 -18.52
CA MET A 189 6.24 -12.68 -18.07
C MET A 189 5.66 -11.27 -17.99
N VAL A 190 4.44 -11.11 -18.47
CA VAL A 190 3.60 -9.93 -18.26
C VAL A 190 2.43 -10.32 -17.39
N GLY A 191 2.37 -9.80 -16.17
CA GLY A 191 1.34 -10.10 -15.19
C GLY A 191 0.50 -8.87 -14.84
N ALA A 192 -0.75 -9.12 -14.48
CA ALA A 192 -1.63 -8.14 -13.86
C ALA A 192 -2.69 -8.85 -13.01
N ILE A 193 -3.36 -8.11 -12.14
CA ILE A 193 -4.50 -8.68 -11.41
C ILE A 193 -5.60 -9.15 -12.36
N ASP A 194 -5.87 -8.39 -13.43
CA ASP A 194 -6.87 -8.73 -14.44
C ASP A 194 -6.23 -8.79 -15.84
N SER A 195 -6.73 -9.70 -16.66
CA SER A 195 -6.26 -9.90 -18.04
C SER A 195 -6.39 -8.63 -18.90
N PHE A 196 -7.29 -7.72 -18.58
CA PHE A 196 -7.46 -6.43 -19.28
C PHE A 196 -6.20 -5.57 -19.18
N TYR A 197 -5.61 -5.46 -17.99
CA TYR A 197 -4.40 -4.65 -17.78
C TYR A 197 -3.18 -5.28 -18.48
N SER A 198 -2.96 -6.57 -18.30
CA SER A 198 -1.85 -7.27 -18.97
C SER A 198 -1.97 -7.26 -20.50
N ALA A 199 -3.18 -7.39 -21.05
CA ALA A 199 -3.43 -7.28 -22.49
C ALA A 199 -3.13 -5.86 -23.03
N THR A 200 -3.43 -4.82 -22.24
CA THR A 200 -3.10 -3.42 -22.59
C THR A 200 -1.59 -3.22 -22.73
N LEU A 201 -0.80 -3.77 -21.83
CA LEU A 201 0.66 -3.73 -21.90
C LEU A 201 1.17 -4.54 -23.11
N LEU A 202 0.66 -5.77 -23.30
CA LEU A 202 1.03 -6.60 -24.45
C LEU A 202 0.75 -5.92 -25.81
N THR A 203 -0.33 -5.15 -25.91
CA THR A 203 -0.64 -4.39 -27.12
C THR A 203 0.46 -3.36 -27.43
N LYS A 204 1.04 -2.73 -26.40
CA LYS A 204 2.16 -1.81 -26.56
C LYS A 204 3.46 -2.55 -26.94
N VAL A 205 3.71 -3.72 -26.36
CA VAL A 205 4.83 -4.59 -26.74
C VAL A 205 4.71 -5.01 -28.20
N GLN A 206 3.56 -5.50 -28.62
CA GLN A 206 3.28 -5.88 -30.01
C GLN A 206 3.45 -4.71 -30.97
N LEU A 207 2.91 -3.55 -30.62
CA LEU A 207 3.05 -2.33 -31.43
C LEU A 207 4.53 -1.99 -31.68
N GLY A 208 5.33 -1.99 -30.62
CA GLY A 208 6.75 -1.65 -30.72
C GLY A 208 7.54 -2.70 -31.50
N LEU A 209 7.33 -4.00 -31.28
CA LEU A 209 7.99 -5.07 -32.02
C LEU A 209 7.64 -5.05 -33.52
N ASN A 210 6.38 -4.76 -33.86
CA ASN A 210 5.94 -4.68 -35.27
C ASN A 210 6.42 -3.40 -35.98
N ASN A 211 6.86 -2.40 -35.22
CA ASN A 211 7.33 -1.10 -35.76
C ASN A 211 8.76 -0.77 -35.29
N LEU A 212 9.60 -1.81 -35.09
CA LEU A 212 11.02 -1.61 -34.80
C LEU A 212 11.67 -0.86 -35.98
N ARG A 213 12.35 0.23 -35.64
CA ARG A 213 13.07 1.04 -36.65
C ARG A 213 14.36 0.35 -37.09
N GLY A 214 14.93 0.81 -38.18
CA GLY A 214 16.12 0.22 -38.78
C GLY A 214 15.80 -0.61 -40.04
N GLU A 215 14.55 -0.58 -40.51
CA GLU A 215 14.24 -1.07 -41.88
C GLU A 215 14.92 -0.23 -42.94
N MET A 216 15.27 -0.84 -44.05
CA MET A 216 15.87 -0.11 -45.16
C MET A 216 15.38 -0.59 -46.54
N MET A 217 15.36 0.33 -47.49
CA MET A 217 15.10 0.06 -48.88
C MET A 217 16.42 -0.22 -49.62
N TYR A 218 16.53 -1.36 -50.27
CA TYR A 218 17.64 -1.71 -51.10
C TYR A 218 17.18 -2.51 -52.34
N ALA A 219 17.66 -2.12 -53.51
CA ALA A 219 17.33 -2.75 -54.80
C ALA A 219 15.81 -2.91 -55.05
N GLY A 220 14.99 -1.97 -54.56
CA GLY A 220 13.53 -2.00 -54.72
C GLY A 220 12.79 -2.89 -53.72
N ALA A 221 13.47 -3.53 -52.75
CA ALA A 221 12.91 -4.32 -51.69
C ALA A 221 13.08 -3.66 -50.32
N THR A 222 12.09 -3.81 -49.45
CA THR A 222 12.20 -3.41 -48.04
C THR A 222 12.83 -4.56 -47.25
N HIS A 223 13.94 -4.27 -46.59
CA HIS A 223 14.60 -5.19 -45.68
C HIS A 223 14.22 -4.80 -44.23
N PRO A 224 13.69 -5.75 -43.45
CA PRO A 224 13.32 -5.48 -42.07
C PRO A 224 14.55 -5.10 -41.23
N SER A 225 14.32 -4.41 -40.13
CA SER A 225 15.38 -4.13 -39.15
C SER A 225 16.07 -5.42 -38.74
N PRO A 226 17.41 -5.47 -38.68
CA PRO A 226 18.17 -6.61 -38.16
C PRO A 226 17.94 -6.88 -36.66
N LEU A 227 17.24 -5.97 -35.96
CA LEU A 227 16.74 -6.16 -34.60
C LEU A 227 15.38 -6.88 -34.56
N SER A 228 14.69 -6.95 -35.71
CA SER A 228 13.41 -7.65 -35.81
C SER A 228 13.61 -9.15 -35.63
N LYS A 229 12.88 -9.71 -34.68
CA LYS A 229 12.89 -11.15 -34.41
C LYS A 229 11.61 -11.78 -34.92
N ALA A 230 11.76 -12.81 -35.75
CA ALA A 230 10.62 -13.59 -36.22
C ALA A 230 10.05 -14.42 -35.07
N TYR A 231 8.75 -14.46 -34.94
CA TYR A 231 8.06 -15.18 -33.88
C TYR A 231 6.76 -15.84 -34.36
N SER A 232 6.32 -16.84 -33.62
CA SER A 232 5.03 -17.52 -33.75
C SER A 232 4.20 -17.35 -32.47
N GLY A 233 2.97 -17.85 -32.51
CA GLY A 233 2.08 -17.85 -31.33
C GLY A 233 0.99 -16.79 -31.37
N SER A 234 0.45 -16.42 -30.21
CA SER A 234 -0.72 -15.55 -30.12
C SER A 234 -0.60 -14.57 -28.96
N TRP A 235 -0.98 -13.33 -29.18
CA TRP A 235 -1.03 -12.26 -28.19
C TRP A 235 -2.28 -12.30 -27.28
N THR A 236 -3.07 -13.41 -27.37
CA THR A 236 -4.27 -13.56 -26.55
C THR A 236 -3.96 -14.11 -25.16
N SER A 237 -4.83 -13.84 -24.21
CA SER A 237 -4.69 -14.31 -22.83
C SER A 237 -4.47 -15.83 -22.74
N GLY A 238 -3.56 -16.21 -21.84
CA GLY A 238 -3.20 -17.60 -21.58
C GLY A 238 -2.35 -18.27 -22.66
N LYS A 239 -1.98 -17.53 -23.73
CA LYS A 239 -1.06 -17.99 -24.78
C LYS A 239 0.29 -17.28 -24.67
N HIS A 240 1.23 -17.65 -25.50
CA HIS A 240 2.57 -17.09 -25.53
C HIS A 240 3.02 -16.76 -26.94
N ILE A 241 3.99 -15.88 -27.03
CA ILE A 241 4.76 -15.58 -28.22
C ILE A 241 6.09 -16.31 -28.08
N LEU A 242 6.50 -16.99 -29.12
CA LEU A 242 7.72 -17.79 -29.17
C LEU A 242 8.59 -17.32 -30.33
N ALA A 243 9.86 -16.98 -30.08
CA ALA A 243 10.86 -16.65 -31.10
C ALA A 243 11.28 -17.92 -31.87
N GLU A 244 10.34 -18.50 -32.58
CA GLU A 244 10.52 -19.70 -33.40
C GLU A 244 9.57 -19.62 -34.60
N VAL A 245 10.07 -19.89 -35.79
CA VAL A 245 9.30 -19.95 -37.03
C VAL A 245 9.68 -21.15 -37.86
N ASP A 246 8.73 -21.61 -38.65
CA ASP A 246 8.98 -22.70 -39.61
C ASP A 246 9.67 -22.12 -40.86
N VAL A 247 10.84 -22.66 -41.20
CA VAL A 247 11.65 -22.29 -42.35
C VAL A 247 11.83 -23.49 -43.26
N LYS A 248 11.62 -23.31 -44.57
CA LYS A 248 11.80 -24.40 -45.53
C LYS A 248 13.28 -24.42 -46.00
N ILE A 249 14.00 -25.49 -45.61
CA ILE A 249 15.41 -25.70 -45.93
C ILE A 249 15.52 -27.03 -46.70
N GLY A 250 16.07 -27.02 -47.93
CA GLY A 250 16.26 -28.20 -48.71
C GLY A 250 14.96 -29.00 -49.02
N GLY A 251 13.81 -28.32 -49.00
CA GLY A 251 12.50 -28.94 -49.19
C GLY A 251 11.78 -29.38 -47.91
N ASN A 252 12.45 -29.45 -46.80
CA ASN A 252 11.90 -29.83 -45.48
C ASN A 252 11.58 -28.57 -44.65
N TRP A 253 10.55 -28.66 -43.80
CA TRP A 253 10.24 -27.63 -42.83
C TRP A 253 11.07 -27.86 -41.55
N GLU A 254 11.81 -26.86 -41.15
CA GLU A 254 12.59 -26.88 -39.90
C GLU A 254 12.20 -25.69 -39.04
N LYS A 255 12.11 -25.92 -37.72
CA LYS A 255 11.92 -24.82 -36.75
C LYS A 255 13.23 -24.15 -36.47
N ARG A 256 13.24 -22.82 -36.60
CA ARG A 256 14.40 -21.95 -36.40
C ARG A 256 14.04 -20.77 -35.51
N GLY A 257 14.93 -20.44 -34.57
CA GLY A 257 14.80 -19.32 -33.65
C GLY A 257 15.48 -19.58 -32.31
N SER A 258 15.58 -18.56 -31.46
CA SER A 258 16.18 -18.64 -30.13
C SER A 258 15.27 -19.30 -29.09
N ARG A 259 13.98 -19.43 -29.41
CA ARG A 259 12.91 -19.94 -28.51
C ARG A 259 12.62 -19.04 -27.31
N SER A 260 13.11 -17.80 -27.30
CA SER A 260 12.68 -16.83 -26.28
C SER A 260 11.17 -16.62 -26.30
N THR A 261 10.58 -16.44 -25.13
CA THR A 261 9.11 -16.40 -24.97
C THR A 261 8.64 -15.14 -24.29
N ILE A 262 7.46 -14.64 -24.68
CA ILE A 262 6.66 -13.69 -23.93
C ILE A 262 5.33 -14.34 -23.62
N PHE A 263 4.96 -14.43 -22.36
CA PHE A 263 3.65 -14.93 -21.96
C PHE A 263 3.01 -14.02 -20.93
N HIS A 264 1.69 -14.06 -20.83
CA HIS A 264 1.00 -13.22 -19.88
C HIS A 264 0.09 -14.02 -18.96
N ARG A 265 -0.12 -13.48 -17.74
CA ARG A 265 -0.89 -14.09 -16.67
C ARG A 265 -1.81 -13.07 -16.01
N SER A 266 -3.01 -13.54 -15.65
CA SER A 266 -3.91 -12.85 -14.73
C SER A 266 -3.85 -13.54 -13.38
N PHE A 267 -3.73 -12.74 -12.31
CA PHE A 267 -3.61 -13.23 -10.93
C PHE A 267 -4.90 -13.04 -10.11
N LYS A 268 -6.00 -12.62 -10.75
CA LYS A 268 -7.25 -12.23 -10.09
C LYS A 268 -7.76 -13.26 -9.08
N ASP A 269 -7.83 -14.52 -9.52
CA ASP A 269 -8.42 -15.61 -8.74
C ASP A 269 -7.39 -16.68 -8.35
N ASN A 270 -6.13 -16.49 -8.74
CA ASN A 270 -5.08 -17.49 -8.56
C ASN A 270 -3.69 -16.87 -8.45
N ALA A 271 -3.17 -16.78 -7.25
CA ALA A 271 -1.80 -16.31 -6.99
C ALA A 271 -0.72 -17.24 -7.61
N TYR A 272 -1.06 -18.49 -7.87
CA TYR A 272 -0.17 -19.51 -8.47
C TYR A 272 -0.13 -19.47 -10.01
N ALA A 273 -0.81 -18.52 -10.64
CA ALA A 273 -0.90 -18.45 -12.11
C ALA A 273 0.47 -18.26 -12.81
N GLY A 274 1.46 -17.77 -12.08
CA GLY A 274 2.84 -17.59 -12.56
C GLY A 274 3.72 -18.82 -12.47
N ASN A 275 3.29 -19.90 -11.80
CA ASN A 275 4.10 -21.08 -11.59
C ASN A 275 4.30 -21.90 -12.88
N GLY A 276 5.46 -22.53 -13.00
CA GLY A 276 5.88 -23.35 -14.11
C GLY A 276 6.99 -22.74 -14.95
N PRO A 277 6.80 -21.59 -15.63
CA PRO A 277 7.88 -20.86 -16.27
C PRO A 277 8.90 -20.28 -15.27
N ARG A 278 10.12 -20.06 -15.74
CA ARG A 278 11.19 -19.43 -14.95
C ARG A 278 11.65 -18.12 -15.61
N PRO A 279 10.85 -17.06 -15.53
CA PRO A 279 11.12 -15.82 -16.25
C PRO A 279 12.34 -15.08 -15.67
N GLY A 280 13.27 -14.71 -16.55
CA GLY A 280 14.36 -13.79 -16.20
C GLY A 280 13.87 -12.36 -16.01
N TRP A 281 12.71 -12.01 -16.63
CA TRP A 281 12.09 -10.71 -16.48
C TRP A 281 10.58 -10.81 -16.37
N THR A 282 10.04 -10.25 -15.30
CA THR A 282 8.59 -10.19 -15.05
C THR A 282 8.15 -8.75 -14.85
N THR A 283 7.05 -8.37 -15.47
CA THR A 283 6.38 -7.10 -15.20
C THR A 283 5.02 -7.33 -14.59
N LEU A 284 4.69 -6.63 -13.49
CA LEU A 284 3.36 -6.60 -12.91
C LEU A 284 2.76 -5.20 -13.09
N GLU A 285 1.68 -5.11 -13.86
CA GLU A 285 1.02 -3.84 -14.23
C GLU A 285 -0.12 -3.51 -13.28
N GLU A 286 -0.24 -2.22 -12.91
CA GLU A 286 -1.28 -1.65 -12.05
C GLU A 286 -1.39 -2.34 -10.69
N ILE A 287 -0.27 -2.39 -9.97
CA ILE A 287 -0.16 -3.08 -8.67
C ILE A 287 -1.09 -2.52 -7.59
N GLY A 288 -1.54 -1.28 -7.70
CA GLY A 288 -2.54 -0.70 -6.80
C GLY A 288 -3.89 -1.44 -6.78
N PHE A 289 -4.13 -2.34 -7.75
CA PHE A 289 -5.33 -3.19 -7.79
C PHE A 289 -5.09 -4.64 -7.35
N PHE A 290 -3.87 -5.01 -6.97
CA PHE A 290 -3.52 -6.37 -6.57
C PHE A 290 -3.86 -6.65 -5.10
N SER A 291 -5.04 -7.14 -4.81
CA SER A 291 -5.42 -7.54 -3.44
C SER A 291 -4.60 -8.70 -2.87
N ASN A 292 -4.01 -9.54 -3.74
CA ASN A 292 -3.21 -10.70 -3.39
C ASN A 292 -1.71 -10.55 -3.78
N LEU A 293 -1.21 -9.31 -3.87
CA LEU A 293 0.16 -9.03 -4.34
C LEU A 293 1.22 -9.79 -3.52
N ILE A 294 1.08 -9.82 -2.21
CA ILE A 294 2.05 -10.49 -1.32
C ILE A 294 2.09 -12.00 -1.59
N ASP A 295 0.93 -12.63 -1.77
CA ASP A 295 0.84 -14.06 -2.12
C ASP A 295 1.47 -14.32 -3.49
N VAL A 296 1.21 -13.45 -4.46
CA VAL A 296 1.80 -13.53 -5.82
C VAL A 296 3.32 -13.42 -5.76
N LEU A 297 3.86 -12.48 -5.00
CA LEU A 297 5.31 -12.32 -4.83
C LEU A 297 5.93 -13.54 -4.16
N GLY A 298 5.27 -14.10 -3.14
CA GLY A 298 5.71 -15.34 -2.50
C GLY A 298 5.81 -16.51 -3.48
N GLN A 299 4.87 -16.62 -4.44
CA GLN A 299 4.90 -17.68 -5.47
C GLN A 299 5.95 -17.38 -6.56
N LEU A 300 6.08 -16.14 -6.99
CA LEU A 300 7.03 -15.76 -8.04
C LEU A 300 8.48 -15.82 -7.56
N LYS A 301 8.75 -15.68 -6.27
CA LYS A 301 10.08 -15.83 -5.69
C LYS A 301 10.72 -17.14 -6.10
N GLU A 302 10.00 -18.25 -5.98
CA GLU A 302 10.49 -19.59 -6.34
C GLU A 302 10.72 -19.77 -7.85
N THR A 303 10.01 -19.01 -8.69
CA THR A 303 10.16 -19.08 -10.15
C THR A 303 11.30 -18.22 -10.68
N THR A 304 11.78 -17.26 -9.90
CA THR A 304 12.84 -16.31 -10.26
C THR A 304 14.19 -16.59 -9.58
N ALA A 305 14.29 -17.71 -8.86
CA ALA A 305 15.52 -18.12 -8.18
C ALA A 305 15.92 -19.56 -8.53
N ASP A 306 17.20 -19.87 -8.38
CA ASP A 306 17.76 -21.21 -8.46
C ASP A 306 18.53 -21.51 -7.17
N GLY A 307 17.87 -22.22 -6.26
CA GLY A 307 18.37 -22.38 -4.90
C GLY A 307 18.50 -21.02 -4.19
N ALA A 308 19.71 -20.65 -3.79
CA ALA A 308 19.99 -19.39 -3.11
C ALA A 308 20.26 -18.21 -4.06
N VAL A 309 20.38 -18.46 -5.36
CA VAL A 309 20.74 -17.43 -6.35
C VAL A 309 19.52 -16.95 -7.09
N LYS A 310 19.23 -15.65 -7.00
CA LYS A 310 18.16 -15.01 -7.73
C LYS A 310 18.66 -14.55 -9.09
N PHE A 311 18.05 -15.08 -10.16
CA PHE A 311 18.38 -14.75 -11.54
C PHE A 311 17.31 -13.88 -12.24
N GLY A 312 16.06 -13.93 -11.76
CA GLY A 312 14.96 -13.21 -12.37
C GLY A 312 14.50 -12.00 -11.56
N SER A 313 14.06 -10.97 -12.27
CA SER A 313 13.61 -9.70 -11.70
C SER A 313 12.12 -9.52 -11.88
N ILE A 314 11.46 -8.93 -10.90
CA ILE A 314 10.05 -8.53 -10.95
C ILE A 314 9.97 -7.01 -10.89
N TRP A 315 9.48 -6.39 -11.96
CA TRP A 315 9.16 -4.97 -11.98
C TRP A 315 7.67 -4.77 -11.74
N MET A 316 7.35 -4.25 -10.58
CA MET A 316 5.99 -3.95 -10.15
C MET A 316 5.72 -2.47 -10.35
N SER A 317 4.73 -2.11 -11.18
CA SER A 317 4.44 -0.70 -11.44
C SER A 317 2.95 -0.40 -11.28
N GLY A 318 2.68 0.74 -10.65
CA GLY A 318 1.32 1.23 -10.47
C GLY A 318 1.26 2.74 -10.24
N THR A 319 0.06 3.26 -10.32
CA THR A 319 -0.28 4.54 -9.69
C THR A 319 -0.80 4.23 -8.30
N GLY A 320 -0.77 5.21 -7.39
CA GLY A 320 -1.59 5.13 -6.20
C GLY A 320 -3.00 4.76 -6.61
N GLY A 321 -3.46 3.58 -6.26
CA GLY A 321 -4.72 3.03 -6.75
C GLY A 321 -5.90 3.53 -5.92
N ASP A 322 -7.11 3.32 -6.42
CA ASP A 322 -8.31 3.44 -5.61
C ASP A 322 -8.25 2.35 -4.52
N MET A 323 -8.14 2.74 -3.26
CA MET A 323 -7.93 1.83 -2.12
C MET A 323 -9.18 1.01 -1.76
N ILE A 324 -10.03 0.74 -2.73
CA ILE A 324 -11.21 -0.09 -2.54
C ILE A 324 -10.76 -1.55 -2.39
N GLY A 325 -10.93 -2.10 -1.20
CA GLY A 325 -10.83 -3.53 -0.95
C GLY A 325 -9.45 -4.11 -0.61
N GLY A 326 -8.55 -3.34 0.01
CA GLY A 326 -7.27 -3.86 0.54
C GLY A 326 -6.17 -4.08 -0.49
N ALA A 327 -6.43 -3.84 -1.77
CA ALA A 327 -5.44 -4.02 -2.84
C ALA A 327 -4.24 -3.06 -2.69
N THR A 328 -4.51 -1.83 -2.34
CA THR A 328 -3.46 -0.80 -2.16
C THR A 328 -2.65 -1.03 -0.88
N GLU A 329 -3.22 -1.68 0.14
CA GLU A 329 -2.50 -2.04 1.37
C GLU A 329 -1.32 -2.96 1.06
N ALA A 330 -1.50 -3.96 0.19
CA ALA A 330 -0.42 -4.85 -0.21
C ALA A 330 0.69 -4.10 -0.98
N ALA A 331 0.32 -3.21 -1.89
CA ALA A 331 1.30 -2.38 -2.62
C ALA A 331 2.03 -1.40 -1.68
N LYS A 332 1.31 -0.81 -0.71
CA LYS A 332 1.88 0.05 0.33
C LYS A 332 2.86 -0.71 1.22
N GLU A 333 2.50 -1.92 1.67
CA GLU A 333 3.37 -2.78 2.46
C GLU A 333 4.68 -3.07 1.74
N VAL A 334 4.64 -3.44 0.44
CA VAL A 334 5.84 -3.70 -0.35
C VAL A 334 6.66 -2.42 -0.57
N PHE A 335 6.01 -1.29 -0.78
CA PHE A 335 6.66 0.00 -1.05
C PHE A 335 7.44 0.55 0.16
N TYR A 336 6.87 0.45 1.36
CA TYR A 336 7.51 0.91 2.60
C TYR A 336 8.38 -0.16 3.29
N ASN A 337 8.41 -1.39 2.78
CA ASN A 337 9.28 -2.46 3.25
C ASN A 337 9.99 -3.15 2.06
N PRO A 338 10.67 -2.41 1.17
CA PRO A 338 11.17 -2.95 -0.09
C PRO A 338 12.15 -4.10 0.10
N GLU A 339 13.05 -4.04 1.07
CA GLU A 339 14.06 -5.08 1.32
C GLU A 339 13.45 -6.43 1.68
N LYS A 340 12.33 -6.43 2.43
CA LYS A 340 11.59 -7.64 2.80
C LYS A 340 11.11 -8.42 1.57
N TYR A 341 10.87 -7.72 0.47
CA TYR A 341 10.39 -8.27 -0.79
C TYR A 341 11.49 -8.31 -1.87
N GLU A 342 12.76 -8.24 -1.46
CA GLU A 342 13.93 -8.25 -2.36
C GLU A 342 13.89 -7.11 -3.40
N CYS A 343 13.22 -6.04 -3.08
CA CYS A 343 13.17 -4.85 -3.92
C CYS A 343 14.39 -3.96 -3.67
N ILE A 344 14.74 -3.19 -4.69
CA ILE A 344 15.67 -2.08 -4.56
C ILE A 344 15.04 -1.04 -3.63
N SER A 345 15.81 -0.56 -2.66
CA SER A 345 15.37 0.41 -1.66
C SER A 345 16.12 1.74 -1.75
N PHE A 346 15.49 2.82 -1.31
CA PHE A 346 16.02 4.17 -1.30
C PHE A 346 15.62 4.88 -0.03
N THR A 347 16.47 5.77 0.47
CA THR A 347 16.09 6.71 1.52
C THR A 347 15.03 7.67 0.98
N ASP A 348 13.97 7.88 1.75
CA ASP A 348 12.89 8.79 1.36
C ASP A 348 13.36 10.26 1.44
N GLU A 349 13.71 10.82 0.30
CA GLU A 349 14.12 12.23 0.16
C GLU A 349 12.94 13.22 0.02
N TYR A 350 11.72 12.70 -0.08
CA TYR A 350 10.53 13.50 -0.34
C TYR A 350 9.80 13.94 0.93
N GLU A 351 9.89 13.15 2.00
CA GLU A 351 9.17 13.37 3.26
C GLU A 351 10.10 13.51 4.48
N ASP A 352 11.42 13.74 4.25
CA ASP A 352 12.44 13.79 5.30
C ASP A 352 12.40 12.58 6.27
N SER A 353 11.96 11.45 5.76
CA SER A 353 11.80 10.21 6.52
C SER A 353 13.12 9.43 6.56
N PRO A 354 13.53 8.89 7.71
CA PRO A 354 14.72 8.03 7.80
C PRO A 354 14.49 6.63 7.24
N PHE A 355 13.29 6.33 6.79
CA PHE A 355 12.92 5.00 6.28
C PHE A 355 13.28 4.84 4.80
N GLU A 356 13.58 3.61 4.42
CA GLU A 356 13.76 3.24 3.03
C GLU A 356 12.41 2.92 2.37
N ILE A 357 12.29 3.36 1.13
CA ILE A 357 11.09 3.18 0.30
C ILE A 357 11.43 2.55 -1.04
N GLY A 358 10.44 2.06 -1.76
CA GLY A 358 10.54 1.68 -3.16
C GLY A 358 10.74 2.90 -4.08
N MET A 359 10.84 2.66 -5.38
CA MET A 359 10.98 3.72 -6.38
C MET A 359 9.73 4.59 -6.42
N PHE A 360 9.91 5.90 -6.28
CA PHE A 360 8.84 6.88 -6.36
C PHE A 360 9.10 7.93 -7.45
N MET A 361 8.11 8.14 -8.32
CA MET A 361 8.15 9.17 -9.36
C MET A 361 7.09 10.24 -9.12
N PRO A 362 7.47 11.40 -8.57
CA PRO A 362 6.52 12.46 -8.24
C PRO A 362 5.90 13.11 -9.49
N ALA A 363 4.70 13.62 -9.34
CA ALA A 363 3.90 14.19 -10.42
C ALA A 363 4.59 15.33 -11.16
N TRP A 364 5.39 16.14 -10.48
CA TRP A 364 6.09 17.26 -11.13
C TRP A 364 7.12 16.80 -12.16
N LYS A 365 7.72 15.60 -12.00
CA LYS A 365 8.60 15.00 -13.02
C LYS A 365 7.85 14.51 -14.25
N THR A 366 6.54 14.22 -14.16
CA THR A 366 5.76 13.69 -15.30
C THR A 366 5.23 14.76 -16.26
N LEU A 367 5.37 16.03 -15.91
CA LEU A 367 4.83 17.17 -16.67
C LEU A 367 5.75 17.60 -17.82
N ASN A 368 5.47 17.10 -19.01
CA ASN A 368 6.29 17.36 -20.22
C ASN A 368 6.43 18.85 -20.58
N GLN A 369 5.45 19.70 -20.24
CA GLN A 369 5.50 21.13 -20.52
C GLN A 369 6.51 21.91 -19.65
N TYR A 370 7.05 21.28 -18.62
CA TYR A 370 8.04 21.86 -17.72
C TYR A 370 9.39 21.14 -17.81
N LYS A 371 9.72 20.62 -19.00
CA LYS A 371 11.03 20.08 -19.33
C LYS A 371 11.83 21.14 -20.07
N ASP A 372 13.15 21.18 -19.83
CA ASP A 372 14.09 21.95 -20.65
C ASP A 372 14.37 21.28 -22.02
N ASP A 373 15.23 21.89 -22.82
CA ASP A 373 15.60 21.38 -24.14
C ASP A 373 16.33 20.02 -24.08
N ASN A 374 16.87 19.65 -22.90
CA ASN A 374 17.52 18.37 -22.66
C ASN A 374 16.57 17.31 -22.07
N GLY A 375 15.30 17.65 -21.90
CA GLY A 375 14.30 16.78 -21.31
C GLY A 375 14.35 16.67 -19.77
N ILE A 376 15.09 17.58 -19.12
CA ILE A 376 15.21 17.62 -17.67
C ILE A 376 14.10 18.49 -17.07
N THR A 377 13.49 18.00 -16.01
CA THR A 377 12.40 18.73 -15.34
C THR A 377 12.92 20.01 -14.68
N VAL A 378 12.23 21.12 -14.92
CA VAL A 378 12.37 22.35 -14.15
C VAL A 378 11.40 22.31 -12.96
N PRO A 379 11.86 22.03 -11.73
CA PRO A 379 10.96 21.64 -10.62
C PRO A 379 10.00 22.75 -10.20
N GLU A 380 10.49 23.98 -10.05
CA GLU A 380 9.72 25.08 -9.44
C GLU A 380 8.43 25.42 -10.21
N PRO A 381 8.44 25.65 -11.55
CA PRO A 381 7.21 25.90 -12.28
C PRO A 381 6.30 24.68 -12.36
N ALA A 382 6.85 23.46 -12.36
CA ALA A 382 6.08 22.23 -12.35
C ALA A 382 5.32 22.05 -11.02
N LYS A 383 5.99 22.24 -9.89
CA LYS A 383 5.38 22.19 -8.56
C LYS A 383 4.32 23.28 -8.41
N ALA A 384 4.60 24.52 -8.82
CA ALA A 384 3.64 25.62 -8.76
C ALA A 384 2.37 25.36 -9.59
N PHE A 385 2.49 24.67 -10.73
CA PHE A 385 1.33 24.24 -11.52
C PHE A 385 0.47 23.24 -10.76
N LEU A 386 1.09 22.24 -10.15
CA LEU A 386 0.37 21.22 -9.35
C LEU A 386 -0.33 21.87 -8.16
N GLU A 387 0.32 22.80 -7.47
CA GLU A 387 -0.26 23.50 -6.33
C GLU A 387 -1.52 24.27 -6.73
N LYS A 388 -1.49 24.99 -7.84
CA LYS A 388 -2.69 25.66 -8.38
C LYS A 388 -3.84 24.68 -8.72
N ALA A 389 -3.50 23.49 -9.24
CA ALA A 389 -4.49 22.46 -9.52
C ALA A 389 -5.13 21.92 -8.23
N ARG A 390 -4.32 21.69 -7.20
CA ARG A 390 -4.74 21.26 -5.86
C ARG A 390 -5.61 22.30 -5.15
N GLU A 391 -5.21 23.57 -5.18
CA GLU A 391 -6.02 24.67 -4.64
C GLU A 391 -7.39 24.77 -5.35
N LYS A 392 -7.41 24.60 -6.67
CA LYS A 392 -8.67 24.57 -7.43
C LYS A 392 -9.55 23.41 -7.01
N ALA A 393 -9.01 22.22 -6.84
CA ALA A 393 -9.74 21.05 -6.36
C ALA A 393 -10.23 21.25 -4.93
N LYS A 394 -9.42 21.86 -4.05
CA LYS A 394 -9.78 22.16 -2.66
C LYS A 394 -10.91 23.18 -2.52
N ARG A 395 -11.03 24.14 -3.45
CA ARG A 395 -12.12 25.15 -3.46
C ARG A 395 -13.45 24.58 -3.92
N GLY A 396 -13.45 23.42 -4.55
CA GLY A 396 -14.66 22.69 -4.90
C GLY A 396 -15.38 22.17 -3.65
N SER A 397 -16.69 21.97 -3.72
CA SER A 397 -17.48 21.39 -2.64
C SER A 397 -17.25 19.87 -2.49
N ASP A 398 -16.55 19.26 -3.42
CA ASP A 398 -16.29 17.82 -3.47
C ASP A 398 -14.89 17.51 -2.92
N LYS A 399 -14.85 17.07 -1.66
CA LYS A 399 -13.61 16.61 -1.01
C LYS A 399 -12.97 15.41 -1.72
N LYS A 400 -13.79 14.56 -2.36
CA LYS A 400 -13.31 13.43 -3.12
C LYS A 400 -12.43 13.88 -4.30
N ALA A 401 -12.85 14.90 -5.04
CA ALA A 401 -12.09 15.43 -6.16
C ALA A 401 -10.70 15.95 -5.75
N HIS A 402 -10.56 16.49 -4.53
CA HIS A 402 -9.27 16.90 -4.01
C HIS A 402 -8.36 15.71 -3.69
N ASN A 403 -8.89 14.71 -2.99
CA ASN A 403 -8.13 13.50 -2.67
C ASN A 403 -7.74 12.72 -3.94
N ASP A 404 -8.64 12.63 -4.92
CA ASP A 404 -8.35 12.01 -6.21
C ASP A 404 -7.21 12.75 -6.95
N GLU A 405 -7.17 14.08 -6.88
CA GLU A 405 -6.07 14.87 -7.49
C GLU A 405 -4.73 14.58 -6.80
N LEU A 406 -4.70 14.53 -5.46
CA LEU A 406 -3.49 14.19 -4.70
C LEU A 406 -2.99 12.79 -5.05
N GLN A 407 -3.88 11.80 -5.02
CA GLN A 407 -3.53 10.40 -5.26
C GLN A 407 -3.10 10.12 -6.70
N GLN A 408 -3.75 10.75 -7.67
CA GLN A 408 -3.42 10.57 -9.10
C GLN A 408 -2.15 11.31 -9.50
N ARG A 409 -1.80 12.38 -8.77
CA ARG A 409 -0.64 13.24 -9.00
C ARG A 409 0.12 13.50 -7.71
N PRO A 410 0.63 12.45 -7.05
CA PRO A 410 1.35 12.60 -5.80
C PRO A 410 2.65 13.34 -6.02
N VAL A 411 3.00 14.23 -5.09
CA VAL A 411 4.32 14.90 -5.05
C VAL A 411 5.22 14.31 -3.98
N VAL A 412 4.61 13.59 -3.03
CA VAL A 412 5.29 12.81 -1.99
C VAL A 412 4.69 11.41 -1.91
N PRO A 413 5.43 10.40 -1.42
CA PRO A 413 4.97 9.01 -1.37
C PRO A 413 3.65 8.79 -0.64
N SER A 414 3.43 9.44 0.50
CA SER A 414 2.21 9.28 1.29
C SER A 414 0.94 9.67 0.53
N GLU A 415 1.02 10.63 -0.37
CA GLU A 415 -0.12 11.04 -1.19
C GLU A 415 -0.57 9.97 -2.19
N ALA A 416 0.35 9.12 -2.66
CA ALA A 416 0.02 8.01 -3.56
C ALA A 416 -0.88 6.95 -2.89
N PHE A 417 -0.80 6.85 -1.57
CA PHE A 417 -1.51 5.87 -0.76
C PHE A 417 -2.64 6.49 0.08
N LEU A 418 -3.09 7.71 -0.28
CA LEU A 418 -4.26 8.31 0.36
C LEU A 418 -5.52 7.49 0.08
N LEU A 419 -6.29 7.24 1.12
CA LEU A 419 -7.62 6.67 1.01
C LEU A 419 -8.57 7.67 0.35
N THR A 420 -8.92 7.46 -0.91
CA THR A 420 -9.86 8.32 -1.65
C THR A 420 -11.31 8.03 -1.34
N THR A 421 -11.59 6.89 -0.71
CA THR A 421 -12.94 6.51 -0.30
C THR A 421 -13.23 7.04 1.08
N GLY A 422 -13.98 8.12 1.15
CA GLY A 422 -14.92 8.44 2.21
C GLY A 422 -14.45 8.38 3.68
N ASN A 423 -13.17 8.20 3.99
CA ASN A 423 -12.72 8.25 5.37
C ASN A 423 -12.97 9.66 5.90
N ILE A 424 -13.90 9.76 6.85
CA ILE A 424 -14.30 11.03 7.45
C ILE A 424 -13.43 11.45 8.63
N PHE A 425 -12.51 10.58 9.07
CA PHE A 425 -11.64 10.82 10.21
C PHE A 425 -10.45 11.72 9.86
N PRO A 426 -9.80 12.35 10.84
CA PRO A 426 -8.68 13.27 10.63
C PRO A 426 -7.37 12.50 10.37
N ILE A 427 -7.19 11.98 9.14
CA ILE A 427 -6.08 11.09 8.77
C ILE A 427 -4.71 11.71 9.05
N GLY A 428 -4.52 13.00 8.73
CA GLY A 428 -3.25 13.68 8.97
C GLY A 428 -2.83 13.64 10.43
N ASP A 429 -3.75 14.01 11.33
CA ASP A 429 -3.49 14.02 12.78
C ASP A 429 -3.30 12.59 13.32
N LEU A 430 -4.02 11.60 12.73
CA LEU A 430 -3.87 10.19 13.09
C LEU A 430 -2.49 9.64 12.72
N ILE A 431 -1.97 9.99 11.55
CA ILE A 431 -0.62 9.58 11.11
C ILE A 431 0.45 10.19 12.01
N GLU A 432 0.34 11.49 12.32
CA GLU A 432 1.27 12.17 13.21
C GLU A 432 1.25 11.52 14.61
N HIS A 433 0.07 11.24 15.14
CA HIS A 433 -0.08 10.56 16.43
C HIS A 433 0.47 9.13 16.41
N LEU A 434 0.25 8.38 15.33
CA LEU A 434 0.82 7.04 15.16
C LEU A 434 2.35 7.06 15.20
N ALA A 435 2.97 7.99 14.47
CA ALA A 435 4.43 8.15 14.45
C ALA A 435 4.98 8.47 15.85
N TRP A 436 4.27 9.33 16.62
CA TRP A 436 4.61 9.61 18.01
C TRP A 436 4.48 8.35 18.88
N LEU A 437 3.42 7.57 18.75
CA LEU A 437 3.23 6.31 19.49
C LEU A 437 4.31 5.27 19.19
N GLU A 438 4.78 5.21 17.94
CA GLU A 438 5.81 4.26 17.52
C GLU A 438 7.18 4.58 18.10
N THR A 439 7.46 5.86 18.31
CA THR A 439 8.73 6.34 18.87
C THR A 439 8.71 6.50 20.39
N SER A 440 7.55 6.48 21.01
CA SER A 440 7.40 6.65 22.45
C SER A 440 7.93 5.45 23.24
N THR A 441 8.74 5.74 24.26
CA THR A 441 9.26 4.76 25.24
C THR A 441 8.57 4.88 26.60
N ASP A 442 7.54 5.71 26.71
CA ASP A 442 6.79 5.93 27.94
C ASP A 442 5.95 4.69 28.30
N GLY A 443 6.11 4.18 29.50
CA GLY A 443 5.38 2.99 29.99
C GLY A 443 3.87 3.19 30.01
N ASP A 444 3.39 4.40 30.29
CA ASP A 444 1.96 4.72 30.30
C ASP A 444 1.35 4.69 28.89
N VAL A 445 2.15 4.92 27.86
CA VAL A 445 1.75 4.84 26.44
C VAL A 445 1.79 3.39 25.94
N ILE A 446 2.76 2.59 26.40
CA ILE A 446 2.92 1.20 25.97
C ILE A 446 1.80 0.32 26.55
N GLY A 447 1.38 0.58 27.78
CA GLY A 447 0.37 -0.19 28.48
C GLY A 447 0.87 -1.56 28.98
N GLN A 448 0.00 -2.29 29.65
CA GLN A 448 0.28 -3.62 30.20
C GLN A 448 -0.57 -4.67 29.50
N ASN A 449 0.04 -5.77 29.08
CA ASN A 449 -0.64 -6.92 28.48
C ASN A 449 -0.94 -7.98 29.53
N GLY A 450 -2.09 -8.64 29.45
CA GLY A 450 -2.46 -9.68 30.41
C GLY A 450 -3.85 -10.26 30.20
N GLU A 451 -4.35 -10.90 31.24
CA GLU A 451 -5.68 -11.54 31.30
C GLU A 451 -6.43 -11.19 32.60
N MET A 452 -7.77 -11.28 32.60
CA MET A 452 -8.57 -11.15 33.79
C MET A 452 -8.73 -12.50 34.46
N VAL A 453 -8.35 -12.59 35.75
CA VAL A 453 -8.48 -13.80 36.58
C VAL A 453 -9.37 -13.54 37.79
N PRO A 454 -10.05 -14.58 38.33
CA PRO A 454 -10.83 -14.41 39.57
C PRO A 454 -9.94 -13.91 40.70
N ASP A 455 -10.45 -12.95 41.48
CA ASP A 455 -9.79 -12.49 42.67
C ASP A 455 -10.43 -13.19 43.91
N VAL A 456 -9.79 -14.29 44.28
CA VAL A 456 -10.26 -15.13 45.41
C VAL A 456 -9.97 -14.52 46.81
N GLU A 457 -9.20 -13.43 46.82
CA GLU A 457 -8.83 -12.73 48.06
C GLU A 457 -9.70 -11.49 48.32
N ALA A 458 -10.53 -11.10 47.35
CA ALA A 458 -11.42 -9.97 47.51
C ALA A 458 -12.55 -10.26 48.51
N GLU A 459 -12.79 -9.32 49.42
CA GLU A 459 -13.91 -9.36 50.38
C GLU A 459 -15.16 -8.72 49.75
N GLY A 460 -16.33 -9.30 49.99
CA GLY A 460 -17.62 -8.76 49.57
C GLY A 460 -18.49 -9.76 48.82
N ASP A 461 -19.78 -9.40 48.65
CA ASP A 461 -20.73 -10.19 47.89
C ASP A 461 -20.53 -9.91 46.38
N GLY A 462 -20.33 -10.96 45.58
CA GLY A 462 -20.23 -10.88 44.12
C GLY A 462 -18.96 -11.49 43.55
N GLU A 463 -18.84 -11.41 42.21
CA GLU A 463 -17.65 -11.88 41.51
C GLU A 463 -16.63 -10.73 41.42
N HIS A 464 -15.41 -10.98 41.86
CA HIS A 464 -14.30 -10.05 41.79
C HIS A 464 -13.21 -10.59 40.89
N PHE A 465 -12.62 -9.70 40.08
CA PHE A 465 -11.58 -10.05 39.14
C PHE A 465 -10.40 -9.10 39.30
N LYS A 466 -9.19 -9.64 39.08
CA LYS A 466 -7.95 -8.85 39.01
C LYS A 466 -7.22 -9.09 37.72
N PHE A 467 -6.46 -8.07 37.33
CA PHE A 467 -5.59 -8.15 36.15
C PHE A 467 -4.33 -8.92 36.49
N LYS A 468 -4.00 -9.92 35.67
CA LYS A 468 -2.77 -10.70 35.77
C LYS A 468 -1.90 -10.32 34.57
N PRO A 469 -0.81 -9.53 34.76
CA PRO A 469 0.06 -9.14 33.69
C PRO A 469 0.86 -10.31 33.14
N TYR A 470 1.14 -10.27 31.86
CA TYR A 470 2.00 -11.21 31.16
C TYR A 470 3.47 -10.77 31.22
N HIS A 471 4.37 -11.74 31.37
CA HIS A 471 5.80 -11.48 31.53
C HIS A 471 6.69 -12.38 30.66
N LYS A 472 6.12 -13.41 30.03
CA LYS A 472 6.88 -14.39 29.24
C LYS A 472 6.77 -14.04 27.76
N LYS A 473 7.85 -14.30 27.01
CA LYS A 473 7.86 -14.17 25.54
C LYS A 473 6.86 -15.08 24.82
N THR A 474 6.38 -16.12 25.49
CA THR A 474 5.40 -17.09 24.98
C THR A 474 3.96 -16.71 25.31
N ASP A 475 3.74 -15.65 26.08
CA ASP A 475 2.40 -15.19 26.41
C ASP A 475 1.75 -14.55 25.18
N PRO A 476 0.41 -14.61 25.05
CA PRO A 476 -0.29 -13.95 23.96
C PRO A 476 0.03 -12.45 23.87
N VAL A 477 0.07 -11.93 22.68
CA VAL A 477 0.27 -10.50 22.38
C VAL A 477 -1.02 -9.88 21.85
N PRO A 478 -1.21 -8.56 21.96
CA PRO A 478 -2.34 -7.90 21.31
C PRO A 478 -2.34 -8.17 19.80
N CYS A 479 -3.51 -8.44 19.25
CA CYS A 479 -3.66 -8.55 17.80
C CYS A 479 -3.32 -7.23 17.13
N ASP A 480 -2.47 -7.24 16.11
CA ASP A 480 -2.12 -6.03 15.33
C ASP A 480 -3.10 -5.83 14.15
N TYR A 481 -2.96 -4.72 13.47
CA TYR A 481 -3.66 -4.41 12.23
C TYR A 481 -2.62 -4.05 11.13
N PRO A 482 -2.79 -4.54 9.89
CA PRO A 482 -3.84 -5.45 9.41
C PRO A 482 -3.72 -6.88 9.94
N VAL A 483 -4.86 -7.56 10.08
CA VAL A 483 -4.94 -8.97 10.51
C VAL A 483 -4.34 -9.85 9.41
N LYS A 484 -3.28 -10.61 9.73
CA LYS A 484 -2.60 -11.47 8.77
C LYS A 484 -3.07 -12.92 8.91
N LYS A 485 -3.26 -13.57 7.77
CA LYS A 485 -3.68 -14.96 7.73
C LYS A 485 -2.57 -15.87 8.29
N GLY A 486 -2.93 -16.73 9.25
CA GLY A 486 -1.99 -17.69 9.86
C GLY A 486 -1.23 -17.17 11.08
N GLU A 487 -1.47 -15.92 11.52
CA GLU A 487 -1.01 -15.44 12.83
C GLU A 487 -1.90 -15.96 13.95
N ASP A 488 -1.33 -16.02 15.16
CA ASP A 488 -2.09 -16.35 16.36
C ASP A 488 -2.98 -15.16 16.77
N HIS A 489 -4.29 -15.32 16.70
CA HIS A 489 -5.29 -14.32 17.06
C HIS A 489 -5.88 -14.51 18.45
N THR A 490 -5.27 -15.37 19.28
CA THR A 490 -5.71 -15.57 20.68
C THR A 490 -5.80 -14.24 21.41
N GLY A 491 -4.90 -13.31 21.11
CA GLY A 491 -4.92 -11.95 21.64
C GLY A 491 -4.76 -11.88 23.15
N CYS A 492 -4.74 -10.67 23.69
CA CYS A 492 -4.73 -10.43 25.13
C CYS A 492 -5.38 -9.08 25.46
N ILE A 493 -5.68 -8.86 26.72
CA ILE A 493 -6.15 -7.57 27.23
C ILE A 493 -4.94 -6.64 27.36
N GLN A 494 -5.08 -5.41 26.85
CA GLN A 494 -4.11 -4.34 27.06
C GLN A 494 -4.74 -3.24 27.92
N ILE A 495 -4.05 -2.85 29.00
CA ILE A 495 -4.51 -1.82 29.94
C ILE A 495 -3.50 -0.69 29.99
N TRP A 496 -3.95 0.56 29.79
CA TRP A 496 -3.16 1.79 29.92
C TRP A 496 -3.43 2.52 31.24
N GLU A 497 -4.63 2.34 31.80
CA GLU A 497 -5.01 2.92 33.07
C GLU A 497 -5.97 1.98 33.80
N HIS A 498 -5.60 1.54 35.01
CA HIS A 498 -6.47 0.71 35.86
C HIS A 498 -7.66 1.51 36.38
N PRO A 499 -8.80 0.85 36.75
CA PRO A 499 -9.93 1.55 37.28
C PRO A 499 -9.58 2.27 38.61
N ASP A 500 -10.12 3.48 38.77
CA ASP A 500 -10.01 4.19 40.06
C ASP A 500 -10.83 3.45 41.12
N PRO A 501 -10.24 3.15 42.31
CA PRO A 501 -10.95 2.48 43.38
C PRO A 501 -12.20 3.24 43.88
N ASN A 502 -12.24 4.57 43.66
CA ASN A 502 -13.35 5.43 44.05
C ASN A 502 -14.31 5.70 42.88
N SER A 503 -14.17 4.96 41.75
CA SER A 503 -14.99 5.16 40.59
C SER A 503 -16.47 5.00 40.85
N GLN A 504 -17.28 5.90 40.31
CA GLN A 504 -18.72 5.87 40.38
C GLN A 504 -19.33 5.29 39.13
N TYR A 505 -20.55 4.80 39.22
CA TYR A 505 -21.30 4.33 38.05
C TYR A 505 -21.30 5.37 36.94
N GLY A 506 -20.99 4.92 35.72
CA GLY A 506 -20.95 5.78 34.54
C GLY A 506 -19.63 6.53 34.31
N TRP A 507 -18.58 6.32 35.13
CA TRP A 507 -17.24 6.82 34.83
C TRP A 507 -16.63 6.09 33.64
N TYR A 508 -16.92 4.79 33.55
CA TYR A 508 -16.42 3.95 32.47
C TYR A 508 -17.57 3.46 31.59
N VAL A 509 -17.38 3.55 30.29
CA VAL A 509 -18.26 2.97 29.27
C VAL A 509 -17.45 2.08 28.34
N ALA A 510 -18.12 1.17 27.65
CA ALA A 510 -17.47 0.30 26.69
C ALA A 510 -18.30 0.17 25.42
N GLY A 511 -17.59 -0.11 24.32
CA GLY A 511 -18.18 -0.57 23.07
C GLY A 511 -17.60 -1.93 22.70
N ASP A 512 -18.43 -2.83 22.19
CA ASP A 512 -18.02 -4.18 21.83
C ASP A 512 -18.59 -4.60 20.48
N ASP A 513 -17.71 -5.05 19.59
CA ASP A 513 -18.04 -5.72 18.34
C ASP A 513 -17.66 -7.20 18.48
N PRO A 514 -18.57 -8.06 18.97
CA PRO A 514 -18.27 -9.47 19.23
C PRO A 514 -18.38 -10.31 17.96
N TYR A 515 -17.92 -11.56 18.00
CA TYR A 515 -18.15 -12.57 16.97
C TYR A 515 -18.89 -13.79 17.56
N ASP A 516 -19.63 -14.54 16.72
CA ASP A 516 -20.47 -15.65 17.16
C ASP A 516 -19.96 -17.05 16.74
N LEU A 517 -19.09 -17.15 15.74
CA LEU A 517 -18.67 -18.43 15.17
C LEU A 517 -17.29 -18.83 15.67
N ASP A 518 -17.20 -20.01 16.30
CA ASP A 518 -15.93 -20.58 16.78
C ASP A 518 -14.98 -20.89 15.62
N GLU A 519 -15.48 -21.47 14.53
CA GLU A 519 -14.68 -21.79 13.35
C GLU A 519 -15.18 -21.04 12.11
N ALA A 520 -14.33 -20.15 11.59
CA ALA A 520 -14.44 -19.64 10.23
C ALA A 520 -13.04 -19.64 9.61
N PRO A 521 -12.67 -20.66 8.84
CA PRO A 521 -11.29 -20.87 8.35
C PRO A 521 -10.75 -19.76 7.47
N ASN A 522 -11.59 -18.80 7.07
CA ASN A 522 -11.23 -17.65 6.25
C ASN A 522 -11.70 -16.30 6.84
N SER A 523 -12.14 -16.26 8.10
CA SER A 523 -12.61 -15.01 8.70
C SER A 523 -11.44 -14.22 9.29
N SER A 524 -11.27 -12.98 8.83
CA SER A 524 -10.39 -11.97 9.43
C SER A 524 -11.09 -11.15 10.53
N SER A 525 -12.35 -11.47 10.89
CA SER A 525 -13.10 -10.76 11.94
C SER A 525 -12.64 -11.20 13.32
N LEU A 526 -12.31 -10.22 14.16
CA LEU A 526 -11.96 -10.39 15.56
C LEU A 526 -13.13 -9.95 16.44
N GLY A 527 -13.16 -10.35 17.69
CA GLY A 527 -13.95 -9.65 18.70
C GLY A 527 -13.17 -8.46 19.21
N SER A 528 -13.80 -7.31 19.39
CA SER A 528 -13.13 -6.11 19.88
C SER A 528 -13.96 -5.39 20.93
N LEU A 529 -13.41 -5.27 22.14
CA LEU A 529 -13.97 -4.54 23.26
C LEU A 529 -13.05 -3.38 23.62
N ILE A 530 -13.59 -2.15 23.60
CA ILE A 530 -12.87 -0.91 23.93
C ILE A 530 -13.51 -0.28 25.16
N LEU A 531 -12.69 0.03 26.17
CA LEU A 531 -13.11 0.73 27.37
C LEU A 531 -12.65 2.17 27.37
N MET A 532 -13.57 3.07 27.69
CA MET A 532 -13.35 4.51 27.74
C MET A 532 -13.67 5.05 29.14
N LYS A 533 -12.74 5.80 29.74
CA LYS A 533 -12.99 6.65 30.88
C LYS A 533 -13.58 7.96 30.40
N ARG A 534 -14.74 8.35 30.91
CA ARG A 534 -15.46 9.55 30.49
C ARG A 534 -14.97 10.80 31.21
N ALA A 535 -14.95 11.92 30.51
CA ALA A 535 -14.83 13.24 31.09
C ALA A 535 -16.07 13.52 31.97
N THR A 536 -15.95 13.31 33.28
CA THR A 536 -17.01 13.56 34.25
C THR A 536 -16.45 14.24 35.49
N ILE A 537 -17.31 14.88 36.26
CA ILE A 537 -16.93 15.51 37.54
C ILE A 537 -16.33 14.43 38.44
N GLY A 538 -15.06 14.58 38.82
CA GLY A 538 -14.31 13.65 39.66
C GLY A 538 -13.48 12.60 38.93
N ALA A 539 -13.78 12.25 37.69
CA ALA A 539 -13.02 11.26 36.89
C ALA A 539 -11.90 11.88 36.04
N GLY A 540 -11.97 13.16 35.77
CA GLY A 540 -11.02 13.89 34.90
C GLY A 540 -11.73 14.77 33.88
N ASN A 541 -10.97 15.65 33.25
CA ASN A 541 -11.52 16.65 32.32
C ASN A 541 -11.59 16.16 30.86
N HIS A 542 -11.10 14.94 30.58
CA HIS A 542 -10.96 14.44 29.22
C HIS A 542 -11.34 12.97 29.16
N ASP A 543 -11.94 12.59 28.03
CA ASP A 543 -12.14 11.18 27.71
C ASP A 543 -10.79 10.52 27.40
N LYS A 544 -10.65 9.23 27.79
CA LYS A 544 -9.43 8.44 27.54
C LYS A 544 -9.78 6.99 27.27
N ILE A 545 -9.16 6.38 26.30
CA ILE A 545 -9.20 4.93 26.13
C ILE A 545 -8.28 4.30 27.17
N VAL A 546 -8.84 3.49 28.08
CA VAL A 546 -8.11 2.95 29.22
C VAL A 546 -7.76 1.48 29.06
N ALA A 547 -8.54 0.72 28.27
CA ALA A 547 -8.25 -0.68 27.99
C ALA A 547 -8.83 -1.11 26.64
N GLU A 548 -8.22 -2.13 26.06
CA GLU A 548 -8.65 -2.81 24.83
C GLU A 548 -8.53 -4.33 25.02
N TYR A 549 -9.52 -5.06 24.51
CA TYR A 549 -9.44 -6.49 24.31
C TYR A 549 -9.90 -6.85 22.91
N THR A 550 -8.96 -7.02 22.00
CA THR A 550 -9.22 -7.43 20.61
C THR A 550 -8.58 -8.79 20.38
N ALA A 551 -9.41 -9.80 20.13
CA ALA A 551 -8.99 -11.19 20.15
C ALA A 551 -9.93 -12.11 19.37
N ARG A 552 -9.43 -13.28 18.98
CA ARG A 552 -10.22 -14.40 18.49
C ARG A 552 -9.68 -15.71 19.07
N PRO A 553 -9.94 -16.01 20.36
CA PRO A 553 -9.60 -17.30 20.94
C PRO A 553 -10.35 -18.44 20.24
N GLU A 554 -9.93 -19.68 20.49
CA GLU A 554 -10.49 -20.88 19.86
C GLU A 554 -12.01 -21.00 20.03
N PHE A 555 -12.54 -20.56 21.18
CA PHE A 555 -13.98 -20.56 21.47
C PHE A 555 -14.48 -19.14 21.73
N ALA A 556 -15.57 -18.74 21.11
CA ALA A 556 -16.20 -17.44 21.32
C ALA A 556 -16.59 -17.19 22.79
N LYS A 557 -16.99 -18.24 23.53
CA LYS A 557 -17.27 -18.15 24.98
C LYS A 557 -16.08 -17.66 25.81
N ASP A 558 -14.84 -17.94 25.37
CA ASP A 558 -13.64 -17.51 26.10
C ASP A 558 -13.42 -16.01 25.91
N TYR A 559 -13.71 -15.49 24.71
CA TYR A 559 -13.77 -14.06 24.46
C TYR A 559 -14.84 -13.39 25.35
N TYR A 560 -16.08 -13.91 25.35
CA TYR A 560 -17.16 -13.33 26.14
C TYR A 560 -16.86 -13.32 27.63
N GLU A 561 -16.20 -14.37 28.15
CA GLU A 561 -15.84 -14.41 29.56
C GLU A 561 -14.76 -13.40 29.93
N GLN A 562 -13.72 -13.22 29.11
CA GLN A 562 -12.71 -12.19 29.34
C GLN A 562 -13.31 -10.78 29.21
N ALA A 563 -14.17 -10.55 28.22
CA ALA A 563 -14.92 -9.30 28.10
C ALA A 563 -15.78 -9.01 29.34
N ARG A 564 -16.55 -10.01 29.81
CA ARG A 564 -17.39 -9.89 31.03
C ARG A 564 -16.56 -9.54 32.26
N ARG A 565 -15.45 -10.23 32.49
CA ARG A 565 -14.55 -9.99 33.63
C ARG A 565 -13.95 -8.57 33.55
N LEU A 566 -13.55 -8.14 32.40
CA LEU A 566 -12.99 -6.80 32.20
C LEU A 566 -14.03 -5.71 32.45
N LEU A 567 -15.29 -5.92 32.02
CA LEU A 567 -16.40 -5.01 32.31
C LEU A 567 -16.72 -4.93 33.80
N ILE A 568 -16.69 -6.06 34.52
CA ILE A 568 -16.86 -6.08 35.99
C ILE A 568 -15.72 -5.34 36.68
N TYR A 569 -14.48 -5.56 36.24
CA TYR A 569 -13.28 -4.92 36.79
C TYR A 569 -13.35 -3.40 36.72
N TYR A 570 -13.87 -2.84 35.64
CA TYR A 570 -14.04 -1.39 35.50
C TYR A 570 -15.39 -0.85 35.96
N GLY A 571 -16.37 -1.71 36.28
CA GLY A 571 -17.75 -1.29 36.52
C GLY A 571 -18.36 -0.59 35.27
N ALA A 572 -17.98 -1.02 34.10
CA ALA A 572 -18.32 -0.36 32.81
C ALA A 572 -19.66 -0.88 32.26
N LEU A 573 -20.46 0.05 31.70
CA LEU A 573 -21.65 -0.28 30.91
C LEU A 573 -21.30 -0.40 29.45
N CYS A 574 -21.55 -1.57 28.83
CA CYS A 574 -21.13 -1.90 27.48
C CYS A 574 -22.28 -1.82 26.48
N LEU A 575 -22.11 -1.04 25.43
CA LEU A 575 -22.96 -1.07 24.24
C LEU A 575 -22.29 -1.96 23.18
N TYR A 576 -22.99 -3.01 22.75
CA TYR A 576 -22.46 -3.98 21.81
C TYR A 576 -23.26 -4.04 20.50
N GLU A 577 -22.64 -4.57 19.43
CA GLU A 577 -23.34 -4.84 18.17
C GLU A 577 -24.30 -6.00 18.32
N ASN A 578 -25.61 -5.75 18.24
CA ASN A 578 -26.62 -6.75 18.59
C ASN A 578 -27.04 -7.68 17.44
N GLU A 579 -26.41 -7.61 16.28
CA GLU A 579 -26.55 -8.61 15.22
C GLU A 579 -25.96 -9.96 15.65
N LYS A 580 -25.05 -9.95 16.61
CA LYS A 580 -24.43 -11.12 17.23
C LYS A 580 -25.18 -11.48 18.53
N ILE A 581 -25.76 -12.68 18.57
CA ILE A 581 -26.64 -13.10 19.67
C ILE A 581 -25.84 -13.77 20.80
N GLY A 582 -24.69 -14.34 20.53
CA GLY A 582 -23.90 -15.18 21.42
C GLY A 582 -23.50 -14.49 22.71
N ILE A 583 -22.99 -13.27 22.65
CA ILE A 583 -22.55 -12.51 23.83
C ILE A 583 -23.70 -12.24 24.79
N LYS A 584 -24.87 -11.82 24.30
CA LYS A 584 -26.04 -11.59 25.14
C LYS A 584 -26.48 -12.85 25.84
N THR A 585 -26.56 -13.96 25.12
CA THR A 585 -26.96 -15.28 25.67
C THR A 585 -25.99 -15.73 26.77
N TYR A 586 -24.69 -15.52 26.55
CA TYR A 586 -23.66 -15.84 27.54
C TYR A 586 -23.80 -14.99 28.80
N PHE A 587 -23.98 -13.67 28.66
CA PHE A 587 -24.18 -12.75 29.81
C PHE A 587 -25.47 -13.04 30.57
N GLU A 588 -26.52 -13.47 29.87
CA GLU A 588 -27.78 -13.92 30.49
C GLU A 588 -27.56 -15.19 31.36
N GLN A 589 -26.83 -16.18 30.82
CA GLN A 589 -26.47 -17.39 31.57
C GLN A 589 -25.60 -17.09 32.79
N LYS A 590 -24.79 -16.06 32.73
CA LYS A 590 -23.91 -15.57 33.82
C LYS A 590 -24.59 -14.56 34.76
N HIS A 591 -25.88 -14.27 34.56
CA HIS A 591 -26.61 -13.25 35.34
C HIS A 591 -25.96 -11.85 35.28
N SER A 592 -25.31 -11.53 34.17
CA SER A 592 -24.50 -10.32 33.96
C SER A 592 -25.09 -9.33 32.92
N LEU A 593 -26.40 -9.47 32.61
CA LEU A 593 -27.06 -8.55 31.66
C LEU A 593 -27.03 -7.09 32.11
N TYR A 594 -26.83 -6.81 33.40
CA TYR A 594 -26.68 -5.44 33.90
C TYR A 594 -25.44 -4.71 33.40
N LEU A 595 -24.47 -5.43 32.81
CA LEU A 595 -23.29 -4.86 32.16
C LEU A 595 -23.59 -4.41 30.73
N LEU A 596 -24.69 -4.85 30.13
CA LEU A 596 -25.05 -4.52 28.75
C LEU A 596 -26.03 -3.35 28.70
N ALA A 597 -25.71 -2.37 27.83
CA ALA A 597 -26.55 -1.21 27.62
C ALA A 597 -27.77 -1.52 26.75
N TYR A 598 -28.85 -0.82 26.99
CA TYR A 598 -29.99 -0.81 26.07
C TYR A 598 -29.71 0.03 24.86
N THR A 599 -30.44 -0.23 23.77
CA THR A 599 -30.38 0.55 22.54
C THR A 599 -30.51 2.05 22.84
N PRO A 600 -29.53 2.88 22.45
CA PRO A 600 -29.53 4.32 22.72
C PRO A 600 -30.68 5.06 22.03
N THR A 601 -31.27 6.02 22.71
CA THR A 601 -32.40 6.83 22.21
C THR A 601 -31.97 8.11 21.51
N ILE A 602 -30.70 8.50 21.62
CA ILE A 602 -30.18 9.74 21.01
C ILE A 602 -30.13 9.68 19.48
N LEU A 603 -30.04 8.47 18.89
CA LEU A 603 -30.00 8.30 17.44
C LEU A 603 -31.37 8.56 16.82
N LYS A 604 -31.42 9.35 15.74
CA LYS A 604 -32.66 9.64 14.99
C LYS A 604 -33.34 8.38 14.47
N ALA A 605 -32.54 7.39 14.05
CA ALA A 605 -33.03 6.10 13.59
C ALA A 605 -33.82 5.34 14.66
N ASN A 606 -33.51 5.53 15.95
CA ASN A 606 -34.14 4.82 17.07
C ASN A 606 -35.37 5.56 17.65
N GLN A 607 -35.58 6.82 17.28
CA GLN A 607 -36.68 7.65 17.82
C GLN A 607 -38.06 7.25 17.30
N SER A 608 -38.17 6.51 16.20
CA SER A 608 -39.44 6.14 15.58
C SER A 608 -40.03 4.81 16.04
N THR A 609 -39.32 4.02 16.87
CA THR A 609 -39.74 2.70 17.30
C THR A 609 -40.44 2.78 18.64
N LYS A 610 -41.68 2.28 18.71
CA LYS A 610 -42.38 1.99 19.98
C LYS A 610 -41.43 1.18 20.85
N VAL A 611 -41.21 1.67 22.06
CA VAL A 611 -40.21 1.26 23.04
C VAL A 611 -40.32 -0.24 23.40
N ASN A 612 -39.72 -1.12 22.60
CA ASN A 612 -39.19 -2.37 23.09
C ASN A 612 -37.73 -2.11 23.47
N ARG A 613 -37.48 -2.11 24.78
CA ARG A 613 -36.10 -1.99 25.31
C ARG A 613 -35.33 -3.25 24.91
N THR A 614 -34.55 -3.14 23.81
CA THR A 614 -33.63 -4.17 23.37
C THR A 614 -32.22 -3.81 23.84
N TYR A 615 -31.38 -4.80 24.12
CA TYR A 615 -29.98 -4.62 24.44
C TYR A 615 -29.17 -4.43 23.16
N GLY A 616 -28.10 -3.60 23.25
CA GLY A 616 -27.17 -3.37 22.16
C GLY A 616 -27.70 -2.47 21.04
N GLN A 617 -26.92 -2.28 20.00
CA GLN A 617 -27.21 -1.46 18.84
C GLN A 617 -27.06 -2.25 17.55
N ASN A 618 -28.06 -2.19 16.67
CA ASN A 618 -27.95 -2.74 15.32
C ASN A 618 -27.21 -1.75 14.41
N MET A 619 -26.19 -2.24 13.71
CA MET A 619 -25.33 -1.43 12.83
C MET A 619 -25.76 -1.46 11.36
N SER A 620 -26.85 -2.15 11.02
CA SER A 620 -27.27 -2.35 9.63
C SER A 620 -27.52 -1.04 8.88
N LYS A 621 -27.05 -0.99 7.64
CA LYS A 621 -27.27 0.12 6.71
C LYS A 621 -28.62 -0.03 6.01
N THR A 622 -29.41 1.04 5.98
CA THR A 622 -30.61 1.11 5.13
C THR A 622 -30.34 2.10 3.99
N THR A 623 -30.33 1.61 2.76
CA THR A 623 -30.23 2.47 1.59
C THR A 623 -31.63 2.91 1.19
N THR A 624 -31.91 4.20 1.19
CA THR A 624 -33.20 4.76 0.72
C THR A 624 -33.33 4.64 -0.81
N LYS A 625 -34.56 4.68 -1.32
CA LYS A 625 -34.86 4.59 -2.77
C LYS A 625 -34.13 5.66 -3.61
N ASP A 626 -33.66 6.72 -2.99
CA ASP A 626 -32.95 7.85 -3.64
C ASP A 626 -31.41 7.64 -3.65
N GLY A 627 -30.91 6.45 -3.30
CA GLY A 627 -29.48 6.13 -3.29
C GLY A 627 -28.68 6.76 -2.14
N ARG A 628 -29.35 7.41 -1.18
CA ARG A 628 -28.71 7.92 0.03
C ARG A 628 -28.64 6.79 1.06
N THR A 629 -27.45 6.49 1.53
CA THR A 629 -27.26 5.58 2.65
C THR A 629 -27.65 6.34 3.92
N THR A 630 -28.83 6.05 4.45
CA THR A 630 -29.24 6.46 5.79
C THR A 630 -29.18 5.23 6.66
N GLY A 631 -28.40 5.26 7.72
CA GLY A 631 -28.30 4.16 8.64
C GLY A 631 -27.54 4.58 9.89
N VAL A 632 -27.69 3.81 10.93
CA VAL A 632 -27.05 4.05 12.23
C VAL A 632 -25.53 4.21 12.05
N LYS A 633 -24.88 3.40 11.21
CA LYS A 633 -23.43 3.45 11.00
C LYS A 633 -22.97 4.85 10.54
N ALA A 634 -23.69 5.51 9.63
CA ALA A 634 -23.33 6.85 9.14
C ALA A 634 -23.46 7.94 10.22
N GLU A 635 -24.45 7.83 11.13
CA GLU A 635 -24.55 8.73 12.29
C GLU A 635 -23.39 8.49 13.26
N LEU A 636 -22.99 7.22 13.51
CA LEU A 636 -21.89 6.86 14.40
C LEU A 636 -20.53 7.32 13.84
N GLU A 637 -20.33 7.24 12.54
CA GLU A 637 -19.13 7.78 11.88
C GLU A 637 -18.98 9.28 12.16
N VAL A 638 -20.09 10.03 12.13
CA VAL A 638 -20.09 11.46 12.46
C VAL A 638 -19.78 11.68 13.95
N PHE A 639 -20.42 10.93 14.86
CA PHE A 639 -20.14 11.04 16.29
C PHE A 639 -18.68 10.75 16.61
N LEU A 640 -18.12 9.69 16.05
CA LEU A 640 -16.71 9.34 16.24
C LEU A 640 -15.77 10.39 15.68
N ARG A 641 -16.04 10.89 14.46
CA ARG A 641 -15.26 11.99 13.85
C ARG A 641 -15.22 13.23 14.73
N ASP A 642 -16.41 13.62 15.25
CA ASP A 642 -16.54 14.83 16.05
C ASP A 642 -15.86 14.64 17.41
N TRP A 643 -16.00 13.47 18.04
CA TRP A 643 -15.31 13.10 19.26
C TRP A 643 -13.77 13.13 19.08
N LEU A 644 -13.24 12.56 18.00
CA LEU A 644 -11.79 12.58 17.71
C LEU A 644 -11.23 14.02 17.62
N ARG A 645 -12.05 15.00 17.20
CA ARG A 645 -11.68 16.42 17.05
C ARG A 645 -12.01 17.28 18.25
N GLU A 646 -12.68 16.77 19.25
CA GLU A 646 -12.99 17.46 20.48
C GLU A 646 -11.70 17.90 21.20
N SER A 647 -11.54 19.19 21.48
CA SER A 647 -10.31 19.72 22.10
C SER A 647 -10.21 19.32 23.56
N VAL A 648 -9.04 18.84 23.95
CA VAL A 648 -8.70 18.52 25.35
C VAL A 648 -7.74 19.55 25.98
N GLY A 649 -7.46 20.63 25.30
CA GLY A 649 -6.50 21.65 25.73
C GLY A 649 -5.11 21.46 25.12
N ASP A 650 -4.25 22.45 25.27
CA ASP A 650 -2.85 22.45 24.83
C ASP A 650 -2.62 22.03 23.34
N GLY A 651 -3.59 22.37 22.48
CA GLY A 651 -3.56 22.00 21.07
C GLY A 651 -3.85 20.53 20.77
N LYS A 652 -4.19 19.72 21.78
CA LYS A 652 -4.53 18.30 21.66
C LYS A 652 -6.04 18.08 21.54
N THR A 653 -6.40 16.93 20.99
CA THR A 653 -7.79 16.47 20.88
C THR A 653 -7.93 15.08 21.50
N ASN A 654 -9.16 14.54 21.62
CA ASN A 654 -9.41 13.19 22.14
C ASN A 654 -8.65 12.09 21.37
N LEU A 655 -8.32 12.32 20.09
CA LEU A 655 -7.47 11.45 19.30
C LEU A 655 -6.14 11.13 20.02
N HIS A 656 -5.53 12.12 20.68
CA HIS A 656 -4.25 11.97 21.38
C HIS A 656 -4.37 11.16 22.69
N ASN A 657 -5.58 10.86 23.13
CA ASN A 657 -5.87 10.00 24.30
C ASN A 657 -6.13 8.52 23.92
N ILE A 658 -5.83 8.15 22.65
CA ILE A 658 -5.87 6.77 22.15
C ILE A 658 -4.42 6.29 22.04
N TYR A 659 -4.03 5.35 22.88
CA TYR A 659 -2.67 4.78 22.89
C TYR A 659 -2.55 3.45 22.15
N SER A 660 -3.66 2.88 21.69
CA SER A 660 -3.67 1.67 20.86
C SER A 660 -3.23 2.00 19.43
N LYS A 661 -2.05 1.50 19.04
CA LYS A 661 -1.57 1.59 17.65
C LYS A 661 -2.50 0.91 16.66
N PRO A 662 -3.03 -0.31 16.91
CA PRO A 662 -3.97 -0.96 16.02
C PRO A 662 -5.27 -0.16 15.79
N ILE A 663 -5.83 0.50 16.83
CA ILE A 663 -7.00 1.38 16.68
C ILE A 663 -6.67 2.53 15.71
N ILE A 664 -5.51 3.19 15.88
CA ILE A 664 -5.10 4.30 15.01
C ILE A 664 -4.90 3.80 13.57
N LYS A 665 -4.26 2.64 13.37
CA LYS A 665 -4.08 2.03 12.05
C LYS A 665 -5.43 1.71 11.38
N GLU A 666 -6.40 1.17 12.11
CA GLU A 666 -7.75 0.91 11.59
C GLU A 666 -8.49 2.21 11.26
N LEU A 667 -8.39 3.26 12.10
CA LEU A 667 -8.97 4.57 11.81
C LEU A 667 -8.40 5.21 10.54
N ILE A 668 -7.08 5.09 10.32
CA ILE A 668 -6.42 5.58 9.09
C ILE A 668 -6.92 4.81 7.87
N SER A 669 -7.08 3.51 7.99
CA SER A 669 -7.46 2.61 6.89
C SER A 669 -8.98 2.52 6.66
N TYR A 670 -9.79 3.11 7.54
CA TYR A 670 -11.24 2.96 7.57
C TYR A 670 -11.92 3.33 6.25
N ASN A 671 -12.77 2.42 5.78
CA ASN A 671 -13.62 2.60 4.61
C ASN A 671 -14.92 1.78 4.73
N ASP A 672 -15.84 1.98 3.79
CA ASP A 672 -17.18 1.36 3.82
C ASP A 672 -17.21 -0.15 3.54
N VAL A 673 -16.12 -0.74 3.04
CA VAL A 673 -16.09 -2.11 2.51
C VAL A 673 -15.25 -3.05 3.39
N GLY A 674 -14.25 -2.50 4.10
CA GLY A 674 -13.33 -3.26 4.95
C GLY A 674 -13.98 -3.73 6.27
N ASN A 675 -13.32 -4.67 6.93
CA ASN A 675 -13.65 -5.11 8.29
C ASN A 675 -12.78 -4.35 9.30
N TYR A 676 -13.40 -3.60 10.18
CA TYR A 676 -12.76 -2.69 11.14
C TYR A 676 -13.39 -2.85 12.52
N ASP A 677 -13.16 -4.00 13.14
CA ASP A 677 -13.82 -4.42 14.40
C ASP A 677 -13.54 -3.42 15.54
N ARG A 678 -12.31 -2.87 15.61
CA ARG A 678 -11.96 -1.84 16.61
C ARG A 678 -12.66 -0.52 16.37
N VAL A 679 -12.78 -0.09 15.12
CA VAL A 679 -13.48 1.16 14.81
C VAL A 679 -14.95 1.05 15.12
N ILE A 680 -15.59 -0.08 14.85
CA ILE A 680 -16.98 -0.35 15.23
C ILE A 680 -17.14 -0.33 16.75
N ALA A 681 -16.27 -1.03 17.48
CA ALA A 681 -16.28 -1.02 18.95
C ALA A 681 -16.09 0.40 19.52
N LEU A 682 -15.16 1.19 18.95
CA LEU A 682 -14.94 2.58 19.35
C LEU A 682 -16.16 3.48 19.05
N MET A 683 -16.83 3.31 17.91
CA MET A 683 -18.09 4.00 17.60
C MET A 683 -19.17 3.72 18.64
N LEU A 684 -19.30 2.46 19.06
CA LEU A 684 -20.26 2.05 20.08
C LEU A 684 -19.90 2.62 21.46
N ALA A 685 -18.61 2.67 21.82
CA ALA A 685 -18.15 3.29 23.06
C ALA A 685 -18.47 4.80 23.10
N VAL A 686 -18.21 5.51 21.98
CA VAL A 686 -18.53 6.94 21.84
C VAL A 686 -20.03 7.16 21.90
N LEU A 687 -20.84 6.33 21.23
CA LEU A 687 -22.30 6.43 21.30
C LEU A 687 -22.82 6.24 22.74
N GLN A 688 -22.28 5.25 23.46
CA GLN A 688 -22.64 5.02 24.86
C GLN A 688 -22.22 6.20 25.76
N ARG A 689 -21.07 6.80 25.48
CA ARG A 689 -20.62 8.05 26.14
C ARG A 689 -21.63 9.17 25.95
N GLU A 690 -22.08 9.39 24.71
CA GLU A 690 -23.09 10.43 24.39
C GLU A 690 -24.45 10.15 25.04
N GLN A 691 -24.91 8.90 25.01
CA GLN A 691 -26.16 8.50 25.68
C GLN A 691 -26.13 8.81 27.18
N MET A 692 -25.03 8.49 27.85
CA MET A 692 -24.84 8.72 29.28
C MET A 692 -24.76 10.23 29.63
N PHE A 693 -24.17 11.04 28.72
CA PHE A 693 -24.13 12.49 28.89
C PHE A 693 -25.54 13.10 28.86
N ASN A 694 -26.38 12.70 27.92
CA ASN A 694 -27.76 13.18 27.81
C ASN A 694 -28.62 12.78 29.01
N ILE A 695 -28.45 11.56 29.52
CA ILE A 695 -29.16 11.13 30.72
C ILE A 695 -28.79 11.99 31.95
N ALA A 696 -27.48 12.29 32.11
CA ALA A 696 -27.03 13.13 33.22
C ALA A 696 -27.55 14.61 33.12
N VAL A 697 -27.74 15.10 31.92
CA VAL A 697 -28.35 16.43 31.70
C VAL A 697 -29.85 16.41 31.99
N GLU A 698 -30.56 15.37 31.61
CA GLU A 698 -31.99 15.20 31.90
C GLU A 698 -32.22 15.06 33.42
N GLU A 699 -31.38 14.31 34.16
CA GLU A 699 -31.46 14.23 35.63
C GLU A 699 -31.16 15.55 36.31
N LYS A 700 -30.30 16.41 35.78
CA LYS A 700 -30.07 17.77 36.28
C LYS A 700 -31.19 18.76 35.97
N VAL A 701 -31.98 18.53 34.96
CA VAL A 701 -33.19 19.29 34.61
C VAL A 701 -34.39 18.88 35.47
N GLU A 702 -34.30 17.79 36.27
CA GLU A 702 -35.25 17.56 37.35
C GLU A 702 -35.06 18.58 38.48
N ILE A 703 -35.54 19.75 38.19
CA ILE A 703 -36.43 20.50 39.09
C ILE A 703 -35.72 21.18 40.26
N GLU A 704 -35.25 22.36 40.02
CA GLU A 704 -35.68 23.42 40.95
C GLU A 704 -37.13 23.70 40.63
N ARG A 705 -38.06 23.10 41.36
CA ARG A 705 -39.46 23.52 41.40
C ARG A 705 -39.44 24.95 41.86
N ASP A 706 -39.88 25.85 40.99
CA ASP A 706 -40.12 27.23 41.33
C ASP A 706 -40.87 27.29 42.68
N GLU A 707 -40.38 28.09 43.64
CA GLU A 707 -40.97 28.29 44.97
C GLU A 707 -42.47 28.57 44.89
N PHE A 708 -42.95 29.09 43.78
CA PHE A 708 -44.36 29.32 43.50
C PHE A 708 -45.15 28.00 43.53
N PHE A 709 -44.68 26.90 42.97
CA PHE A 709 -45.34 25.60 42.92
C PHE A 709 -45.15 24.76 44.19
N SER A 710 -44.25 25.17 45.05
CA SER A 710 -44.05 24.53 46.38
C SER A 710 -44.99 25.08 47.48
N ARG A 711 -45.83 26.06 47.15
CA ARG A 711 -46.83 26.61 48.09
C ARG A 711 -47.90 25.58 48.40
N PRO A 712 -48.50 25.59 49.61
CA PRO A 712 -49.51 24.61 50.09
C PRO A 712 -50.74 24.45 49.16
N LEU A 713 -51.09 25.45 48.38
CA LEU A 713 -52.17 25.42 47.38
C LEU A 713 -51.89 24.45 46.21
N PHE A 714 -50.62 24.20 45.92
CA PHE A 714 -50.18 23.29 44.87
C PHE A 714 -49.68 21.96 45.39
N ASN A 715 -49.43 21.85 46.68
CA ASN A 715 -49.15 20.63 47.45
C ASN A 715 -50.41 19.97 48.02
N SER A 716 -51.59 20.32 47.53
CA SER A 716 -52.80 19.65 47.98
C SER A 716 -52.74 18.17 47.55
N SER A 717 -53.18 17.33 48.43
CA SER A 717 -53.26 15.88 48.33
C SER A 717 -54.13 15.32 47.22
N ARG A 718 -54.08 15.93 46.05
CA ARG A 718 -54.57 15.37 44.79
C ARG A 718 -53.52 14.50 44.14
N THR A 719 -53.15 13.49 44.85
CA THR A 719 -52.38 12.35 44.39
C THR A 719 -53.21 11.45 43.49
N ASN A 720 -53.77 11.92 42.43
CA ASN A 720 -54.35 11.07 41.41
C ASN A 720 -54.50 11.84 40.08
N PHE A 721 -53.40 12.31 39.54
CA PHE A 721 -53.29 12.51 38.10
C PHE A 721 -51.98 11.87 37.65
N ASN A 722 -52.07 10.59 37.25
CA ASN A 722 -51.11 9.99 36.33
C ASN A 722 -51.19 10.77 35.02
N ILE A 723 -50.17 11.53 34.72
CA ILE A 723 -49.86 11.96 33.36
C ILE A 723 -48.65 11.15 32.90
#